data_97c269270619ec5da4d2c443a08843ea
#
_entry.id   97c269270619ec5da4d2c443a08843ea
#
_cell.length_a   1.000
_cell.length_b   1.000
_cell.length_c   1.000
_cell.angle_alpha   90.00
_cell.angle_beta   90.00
_cell.angle_gamma   90.00
#
_symmetry.space_group_name_H-M   'P 1'
#
loop_
_entity.id
_entity.type
_entity.pdbx_description
1 polymer ?
#
loop_
_entity_poly.entity_id
_entity_poly.type
_entity_poly.pdbx_seq_one_letter_code
_entity_poly.pdbx_strand_id
1 'polypeptide(L)'
;MKRKFEALSWSEFNWMRPFEIDDVKSMLGQLVGLSRRKAVVFEIRLSKNRVRYLLGTEEQDKRHISQLIQSHRKIQFSRATKREKLSVARLVNIKESHYALKTDSVENMIRSSLAISKILQPDETVAVQLVIGAGSPPRPQPIDLPNLSAKWYQVITNNVPELSENSKKLMKQKLNQSTFKCEIRLGVQSRSILRTKEFFDSLLSSFRMMESNATIELKPLAIQKLNQAQPSWAYPYSLGVSDLACFLLLPIGEENIAGVPNVHPKLVVPPLGYNINRKTQRSLAQTVESESRPIQISAQAGKKHTVFLGSTGCGKTTAMSHLILSDIQSKSHSTIVIDAKGQLTHELLERTPTEHDEDIVVISPTAKRVVGINPFELTKYGIEPEVIADYLLELFKGLYPEHFGIYSLDILSHSFLTLARIPNTSLVILPSLLTNQSFRNKLLKELKDPIGLESFWNWFELLSEAQRHQMLNPILNKFRQFLLRPQLRAMLGQNNPNFSLAEIFKSRKIVLIPLNKSVIGSESAKLIGSLITSMLWMLILRQSSVEPSKRQSVFIYIDETPSFLGIPNANLDEALSQSRQFNVGWNIGFQHLAQMSPQLKAGIESNVANKIVFGLNLDEAREMAKYTLEIDKEDFYSLPPFWAYIRTEVSPNAY
;
A
#
# COMPACT_ATOMS: atom_id res chain seq x y z
N MET A 1 50.42 4.19 -7.68
CA MET A 1 49.11 4.90 -7.48
C MET A 1 48.19 4.03 -6.66
N LYS A 2 47.89 4.37 -5.39
CA LYS A 2 46.86 3.70 -4.59
C LYS A 2 45.49 4.13 -5.14
N ARG A 3 44.76 3.20 -5.78
CA ARG A 3 43.35 3.47 -6.18
C ARG A 3 42.55 3.79 -4.93
N LYS A 4 41.95 4.98 -4.84
CA LYS A 4 40.81 5.25 -3.95
C LYS A 4 39.67 4.39 -4.48
N PHE A 5 39.28 3.36 -3.72
CA PHE A 5 38.02 2.66 -3.99
C PHE A 5 36.87 3.58 -3.58
N GLU A 6 35.99 3.83 -4.51
CA GLU A 6 34.74 4.53 -4.22
C GLU A 6 33.84 3.65 -3.36
N ALA A 7 33.03 4.26 -2.52
CA ALA A 7 32.08 3.53 -1.69
C ALA A 7 31.03 2.87 -2.59
N LEU A 8 30.77 1.57 -2.38
CA LEU A 8 29.77 0.86 -3.15
C LEU A 8 28.36 1.34 -2.81
N SER A 9 27.55 1.47 -3.85
CA SER A 9 26.10 1.64 -3.75
C SER A 9 25.45 0.28 -3.61
N TRP A 10 24.49 0.18 -2.68
CA TRP A 10 23.83 -1.07 -2.32
C TRP A 10 22.38 -1.06 -2.71
N SER A 11 21.91 -2.17 -3.30
CA SER A 11 20.50 -2.46 -3.56
C SER A 11 20.14 -3.80 -2.93
N GLU A 12 18.96 -3.92 -2.38
CA GLU A 12 18.41 -5.21 -1.95
C GLU A 12 17.72 -5.83 -3.16
N PHE A 13 17.91 -7.12 -3.40
CA PHE A 13 17.26 -7.80 -4.51
C PHE A 13 16.39 -8.95 -4.03
N ASN A 14 15.29 -9.13 -4.74
CA ASN A 14 14.28 -10.15 -4.51
C ASN A 14 14.05 -10.90 -5.84
N TRP A 15 13.46 -12.06 -5.76
CA TRP A 15 13.16 -12.90 -6.94
C TRP A 15 11.78 -13.55 -6.78
N MET A 16 11.23 -13.97 -7.93
CA MET A 16 9.95 -14.69 -7.98
C MET A 16 10.18 -16.20 -7.94
N ARG A 17 9.33 -16.93 -7.23
CA ARG A 17 9.35 -18.40 -7.21
C ARG A 17 8.49 -18.99 -8.34
N PRO A 18 8.76 -20.23 -8.76
CA PRO A 18 9.94 -21.03 -8.43
C PRO A 18 11.21 -20.46 -9.05
N PHE A 19 12.32 -20.52 -8.31
CA PHE A 19 13.64 -20.11 -8.76
C PHE A 19 14.55 -21.33 -8.82
N GLU A 20 15.09 -21.61 -10.00
CA GLU A 20 15.91 -22.78 -10.25
C GLU A 20 17.39 -22.41 -10.29
N ILE A 21 18.27 -23.41 -10.10
CA ILE A 21 19.72 -23.19 -10.16
C ILE A 21 20.14 -22.67 -11.54
N ASP A 22 19.43 -23.05 -12.59
CA ASP A 22 19.73 -22.60 -13.96
C ASP A 22 19.35 -21.13 -14.18
N ASP A 23 18.37 -20.60 -13.46
CA ASP A 23 18.10 -19.16 -13.42
C ASP A 23 19.30 -18.39 -12.84
N VAL A 24 19.91 -18.92 -11.76
CA VAL A 24 21.10 -18.33 -11.13
C VAL A 24 22.31 -18.38 -12.07
N LYS A 25 22.53 -19.51 -12.72
CA LYS A 25 23.61 -19.67 -13.69
C LYS A 25 23.47 -18.71 -14.87
N SER A 26 22.25 -18.58 -15.38
CA SER A 26 21.93 -17.68 -16.49
C SER A 26 22.17 -16.21 -16.10
N MET A 27 21.73 -15.79 -14.91
CA MET A 27 21.99 -14.48 -14.34
C MET A 27 23.49 -14.18 -14.23
N LEU A 28 24.26 -15.12 -13.67
CA LEU A 28 25.72 -14.97 -13.58
C LEU A 28 26.37 -14.96 -14.98
N GLY A 29 25.88 -15.76 -15.92
CA GLY A 29 26.35 -15.80 -17.29
C GLY A 29 26.34 -14.44 -17.99
N GLN A 30 25.34 -13.62 -17.72
CA GLN A 30 25.24 -12.25 -18.27
C GLN A 30 26.36 -11.32 -17.72
N LEU A 31 26.86 -11.58 -16.53
CA LEU A 31 27.94 -10.79 -15.93
C LEU A 31 29.33 -11.11 -16.52
N VAL A 32 29.48 -12.18 -17.31
CA VAL A 32 30.78 -12.60 -17.90
C VAL A 32 31.33 -11.52 -18.82
N GLY A 33 30.48 -10.79 -19.53
CA GLY A 33 30.87 -9.71 -20.44
C GLY A 33 31.29 -8.41 -19.76
N LEU A 34 31.18 -8.29 -18.43
CA LEU A 34 31.61 -7.08 -17.72
C LEU A 34 33.10 -6.85 -17.80
N SER A 35 33.50 -5.59 -17.91
CA SER A 35 34.91 -5.23 -18.05
C SER A 35 35.74 -5.73 -16.86
N ARG A 36 37.02 -6.11 -17.10
CA ARG A 36 37.92 -6.65 -16.09
C ARG A 36 38.15 -5.76 -14.84
N ARG A 37 37.68 -4.52 -14.87
CA ARG A 37 37.93 -3.52 -13.81
C ARG A 37 36.78 -3.38 -12.84
N LYS A 38 35.62 -3.96 -13.13
CA LYS A 38 34.38 -3.79 -12.33
C LYS A 38 34.23 -4.99 -11.39
N ALA A 39 34.09 -4.72 -10.10
CA ALA A 39 33.74 -5.74 -9.12
C ALA A 39 32.27 -5.65 -8.78
N VAL A 40 31.60 -6.79 -8.77
CA VAL A 40 30.21 -6.94 -8.32
C VAL A 40 30.23 -7.72 -7.01
N VAL A 41 29.56 -7.20 -5.98
CA VAL A 41 29.53 -7.82 -4.66
C VAL A 41 28.12 -8.28 -4.36
N PHE A 42 27.94 -9.59 -4.19
CA PHE A 42 26.72 -10.15 -3.61
C PHE A 42 26.94 -10.38 -2.13
N GLU A 43 25.99 -9.97 -1.29
CA GLU A 43 26.09 -10.18 0.15
C GLU A 43 24.76 -10.70 0.69
N ILE A 44 24.81 -11.87 1.32
CA ILE A 44 23.68 -12.50 1.98
C ILE A 44 23.84 -12.23 3.48
N ARG A 45 22.84 -11.63 4.10
CA ARG A 45 22.81 -11.33 5.53
C ARG A 45 21.71 -12.10 6.23
N LEU A 46 22.14 -12.86 7.23
CA LEU A 46 21.25 -13.61 8.10
C LEU A 46 21.16 -12.90 9.45
N SER A 47 19.98 -12.61 9.89
CA SER A 47 19.62 -12.10 11.23
C SER A 47 18.50 -12.95 11.79
N LYS A 48 18.06 -12.72 13.02
CA LYS A 48 16.99 -13.53 13.65
C LYS A 48 15.75 -13.60 12.75
N ASN A 49 15.43 -14.79 12.25
CA ASN A 49 14.29 -15.07 11.38
C ASN A 49 14.21 -14.21 10.10
N ARG A 50 15.34 -13.68 9.63
CA ARG A 50 15.39 -12.84 8.42
C ARG A 50 16.68 -13.06 7.64
N VAL A 51 16.53 -13.27 6.34
CA VAL A 51 17.62 -13.32 5.36
C VAL A 51 17.44 -12.17 4.37
N ARG A 52 18.52 -11.44 4.09
CA ARG A 52 18.53 -10.33 3.12
C ARG A 52 19.60 -10.57 2.06
N TYR A 53 19.28 -10.24 0.84
CA TYR A 53 20.17 -10.37 -0.31
C TYR A 53 20.50 -8.97 -0.84
N LEU A 54 21.77 -8.63 -0.88
CA LEU A 54 22.27 -7.32 -1.23
C LEU A 54 23.20 -7.42 -2.44
N LEU A 55 23.06 -6.45 -3.36
CA LEU A 55 23.98 -6.22 -4.47
C LEU A 55 24.72 -4.91 -4.25
N GLY A 56 26.05 -4.96 -4.21
CA GLY A 56 26.95 -3.81 -4.13
C GLY A 56 27.66 -3.59 -5.46
N THR A 57 27.59 -2.38 -5.99
CA THR A 57 28.25 -1.96 -7.24
C THR A 57 28.78 -0.54 -7.09
N GLU A 58 29.72 -0.13 -7.95
CA GLU A 58 30.09 1.28 -8.08
C GLU A 58 28.88 2.08 -8.58
N GLU A 59 28.68 3.31 -8.09
CA GLU A 59 27.49 4.11 -8.42
C GLU A 59 27.27 4.29 -9.93
N GLN A 60 28.35 4.56 -10.65
CA GLN A 60 28.33 4.72 -12.11
C GLN A 60 27.93 3.46 -12.89
N ASP A 61 28.09 2.27 -12.29
CA ASP A 61 27.79 0.98 -12.92
C ASP A 61 26.46 0.39 -12.49
N LYS A 62 25.85 0.97 -11.46
CA LYS A 62 24.64 0.46 -10.81
C LYS A 62 23.52 0.20 -11.81
N ARG A 63 23.20 1.19 -12.66
CA ARG A 63 22.13 1.05 -13.67
C ARG A 63 22.41 -0.10 -14.63
N HIS A 64 23.61 -0.14 -15.17
CA HIS A 64 23.97 -1.15 -16.17
C HIS A 64 23.95 -2.57 -15.59
N ILE A 65 24.54 -2.76 -14.41
CA ILE A 65 24.57 -4.08 -13.76
C ILE A 65 23.18 -4.50 -13.32
N SER A 66 22.39 -3.59 -12.75
CA SER A 66 21.00 -3.88 -12.37
C SER A 66 20.16 -4.28 -13.58
N GLN A 67 20.29 -3.59 -14.73
CA GLN A 67 19.57 -3.94 -15.96
C GLN A 67 19.97 -5.32 -16.49
N LEU A 68 21.27 -5.66 -16.48
CA LEU A 68 21.76 -6.99 -16.88
C LEU A 68 21.13 -8.10 -16.01
N ILE A 69 21.06 -7.90 -14.71
CA ILE A 69 20.48 -8.88 -13.78
C ILE A 69 18.95 -8.92 -13.89
N GLN A 70 18.31 -7.77 -14.07
CA GLN A 70 16.85 -7.66 -14.25
C GLN A 70 16.34 -8.19 -15.59
N SER A 71 17.20 -8.33 -16.61
CA SER A 71 16.80 -8.98 -17.85
C SER A 71 16.32 -10.42 -17.60
N HIS A 72 16.72 -11.01 -16.50
CA HIS A 72 16.04 -12.14 -15.88
C HIS A 72 14.76 -11.66 -15.20
N ARG A 73 13.60 -11.90 -15.80
CA ARG A 73 12.25 -11.45 -15.33
C ARG A 73 11.92 -11.80 -13.87
N LYS A 74 12.66 -12.73 -13.28
CA LYS A 74 12.45 -13.22 -11.91
C LYS A 74 13.15 -12.38 -10.83
N ILE A 75 13.99 -11.40 -11.17
CA ILE A 75 14.77 -10.62 -10.19
C ILE A 75 14.37 -9.17 -10.21
N GLN A 76 14.17 -8.62 -9.04
CA GLN A 76 13.77 -7.23 -8.81
C GLN A 76 14.66 -6.59 -7.75
N PHE A 77 14.88 -5.27 -7.87
CA PHE A 77 15.71 -4.50 -6.94
C PHE A 77 14.85 -3.50 -6.17
N SER A 78 15.16 -3.39 -4.88
CA SER A 78 14.60 -2.38 -4.00
C SER A 78 15.72 -1.58 -3.32
N ARG A 79 15.39 -0.46 -2.69
CA ARG A 79 16.35 0.37 -1.97
C ARG A 79 16.92 -0.42 -0.78
N ALA A 80 18.24 -0.53 -0.69
CA ALA A 80 18.87 -1.23 0.42
C ALA A 80 18.72 -0.44 1.73
N THR A 81 18.42 -1.16 2.80
CA THR A 81 18.49 -0.65 4.17
C THR A 81 19.96 -0.60 4.63
N LYS A 82 20.22 0.10 5.72
CA LYS A 82 21.57 0.27 6.28
C LYS A 82 22.26 -1.09 6.50
N ARG A 83 23.53 -1.21 6.05
CA ARG A 83 24.39 -2.37 6.34
C ARG A 83 25.01 -2.19 7.73
N GLU A 84 24.78 -3.16 8.59
CA GLU A 84 25.39 -3.22 9.93
C GLU A 84 26.86 -3.65 9.81
N LYS A 85 27.73 -3.13 10.67
CA LYS A 85 29.13 -3.57 10.73
C LYS A 85 29.23 -4.92 11.45
N LEU A 86 30.11 -5.78 10.95
CA LEU A 86 30.42 -7.08 11.53
C LEU A 86 31.73 -7.00 12.31
N SER A 87 31.94 -7.92 13.25
CA SER A 87 33.10 -7.90 14.16
C SER A 87 34.23 -8.85 13.75
N VAL A 88 33.91 -10.00 13.18
CA VAL A 88 34.89 -11.01 12.79
C VAL A 88 34.67 -11.44 11.35
N ALA A 89 35.79 -11.64 10.60
CA ALA A 89 35.73 -12.11 9.22
C ALA A 89 36.66 -13.30 8.98
N ARG A 90 36.25 -14.16 8.04
CA ARG A 90 37.05 -15.29 7.50
C ARG A 90 36.94 -15.30 5.98
N LEU A 91 38.02 -15.72 5.34
CA LEU A 91 38.05 -16.01 3.91
C LEU A 91 37.79 -17.50 3.70
N VAL A 92 36.86 -17.84 2.83
CA VAL A 92 36.68 -19.20 2.33
C VAL A 92 37.82 -19.47 1.35
N ASN A 93 38.71 -20.41 1.67
CA ASN A 93 39.82 -20.80 0.82
C ASN A 93 39.49 -22.14 0.18
N ILE A 94 39.46 -22.18 -1.15
CA ILE A 94 39.21 -23.39 -1.94
C ILE A 94 40.53 -23.86 -2.52
N LYS A 95 41.06 -24.94 -1.96
CA LYS A 95 42.26 -25.61 -2.50
C LYS A 95 41.89 -26.40 -3.75
N GLU A 96 42.83 -26.52 -4.65
CA GLU A 96 42.65 -27.24 -5.93
C GLU A 96 41.40 -26.77 -6.72
N SER A 97 41.20 -25.47 -6.71
CA SER A 97 40.06 -24.82 -7.36
C SER A 97 40.00 -24.99 -8.88
N HIS A 98 40.92 -25.71 -9.48
CA HIS A 98 40.88 -26.12 -10.88
C HIS A 98 39.93 -27.28 -11.16
N TYR A 99 39.46 -27.99 -10.12
CA TYR A 99 38.38 -28.95 -10.22
C TYR A 99 37.01 -28.26 -10.01
N ALA A 100 35.98 -28.79 -10.67
CA ALA A 100 34.62 -28.39 -10.39
C ALA A 100 34.17 -28.90 -9.02
N LEU A 101 33.36 -28.13 -8.31
CA LEU A 101 32.74 -28.54 -7.07
C LEU A 101 31.58 -29.53 -7.33
N LYS A 102 31.20 -30.28 -6.30
CA LYS A 102 30.05 -31.20 -6.35
C LYS A 102 28.77 -30.40 -6.18
N THR A 103 27.91 -30.43 -7.19
CA THR A 103 26.67 -29.62 -7.20
C THR A 103 25.39 -30.43 -6.89
N ASP A 104 25.51 -31.75 -6.68
CA ASP A 104 24.35 -32.63 -6.48
C ASP A 104 23.61 -32.38 -5.14
N SER A 105 24.26 -31.74 -4.16
CA SER A 105 23.72 -31.48 -2.81
C SER A 105 23.44 -29.99 -2.56
N VAL A 106 23.30 -29.19 -3.62
CA VAL A 106 23.17 -27.72 -3.51
C VAL A 106 21.98 -27.30 -2.67
N GLU A 107 20.81 -27.89 -2.83
CA GLU A 107 19.62 -27.56 -2.04
C GLU A 107 19.85 -27.79 -0.55
N ASN A 108 20.44 -28.93 -0.17
CA ASN A 108 20.74 -29.25 1.22
C ASN A 108 21.78 -28.28 1.81
N MET A 109 22.79 -27.91 1.05
CA MET A 109 23.79 -26.93 1.43
C MET A 109 23.17 -25.55 1.67
N ILE A 110 22.32 -25.09 0.75
CA ILE A 110 21.61 -23.82 0.88
C ILE A 110 20.69 -23.85 2.11
N ARG A 111 19.89 -24.91 2.29
CA ARG A 111 18.99 -25.05 3.45
C ARG A 111 19.75 -25.03 4.77
N SER A 112 20.85 -25.79 4.89
CA SER A 112 21.63 -25.83 6.13
C SER A 112 22.32 -24.49 6.41
N SER A 113 22.81 -23.79 5.40
CA SER A 113 23.39 -22.46 5.55
C SER A 113 22.37 -21.41 6.00
N LEU A 114 21.17 -21.40 5.40
CA LEU A 114 20.12 -20.45 5.72
C LEU A 114 19.40 -20.77 7.06
N ALA A 115 19.43 -22.04 7.50
CA ALA A 115 18.85 -22.46 8.77
C ALA A 115 19.50 -21.77 9.98
N ILE A 116 20.73 -21.25 9.83
CA ILE A 116 21.42 -20.46 10.86
C ILE A 116 20.56 -19.26 11.30
N SER A 117 19.75 -18.68 10.41
CA SER A 117 18.87 -17.55 10.74
C SER A 117 17.88 -17.86 11.88
N LYS A 118 17.51 -19.12 12.09
CA LYS A 118 16.59 -19.56 13.16
C LYS A 118 17.21 -19.48 14.56
N ILE A 119 18.53 -19.72 14.63
CA ILE A 119 19.24 -19.84 15.92
C ILE A 119 19.94 -18.55 16.33
N LEU A 120 19.96 -17.52 15.45
CA LEU A 120 20.50 -16.20 15.75
C LEU A 120 19.69 -15.48 16.82
N GLN A 121 20.39 -14.73 17.68
CA GLN A 121 19.79 -13.78 18.63
C GLN A 121 19.53 -12.42 17.95
N PRO A 122 18.72 -11.51 18.53
CA PRO A 122 18.38 -10.23 17.89
C PRO A 122 19.58 -9.33 17.56
N ASP A 123 20.67 -9.45 18.31
CA ASP A 123 21.91 -8.68 18.15
C ASP A 123 23.00 -9.43 17.36
N GLU A 124 22.70 -10.61 16.85
CA GLU A 124 23.61 -11.42 16.07
C GLU A 124 23.31 -11.32 14.57
N THR A 125 24.37 -11.23 13.78
CA THR A 125 24.27 -11.22 12.32
C THR A 125 25.38 -12.07 11.72
N VAL A 126 25.05 -12.87 10.74
CA VAL A 126 25.98 -13.64 9.92
C VAL A 126 25.89 -13.16 8.47
N ALA A 127 27.02 -13.01 7.79
CA ALA A 127 27.03 -12.62 6.38
C ALA A 127 27.92 -13.53 5.54
N VAL A 128 27.47 -13.82 4.34
CA VAL A 128 28.23 -14.44 3.27
C VAL A 128 28.38 -13.41 2.16
N GLN A 129 29.61 -13.03 1.84
CA GLN A 129 29.92 -12.00 0.84
C GLN A 129 30.75 -12.61 -0.30
N LEU A 130 30.21 -12.51 -1.51
CA LEU A 130 30.87 -12.93 -2.74
C LEU A 130 31.33 -11.68 -3.48
N VAL A 131 32.65 -11.55 -3.66
CA VAL A 131 33.24 -10.50 -4.48
C VAL A 131 33.62 -11.11 -5.81
N ILE A 132 32.93 -10.70 -6.86
CA ILE A 132 33.10 -11.24 -8.22
C ILE A 132 33.86 -10.22 -9.07
N GLY A 133 34.96 -10.64 -9.63
CA GLY A 133 35.77 -9.84 -10.54
C GLY A 133 35.55 -10.23 -12.00
N ALA A 134 36.64 -10.21 -12.79
CA ALA A 134 36.58 -10.49 -14.22
C ALA A 134 36.05 -11.88 -14.54
N GLY A 135 35.09 -11.96 -15.45
CA GLY A 135 34.65 -13.19 -16.08
C GLY A 135 35.58 -13.62 -17.24
N SER A 136 35.58 -14.91 -17.53
CA SER A 136 36.25 -15.48 -18.70
C SER A 136 35.32 -16.50 -19.37
N PRO A 137 35.23 -16.51 -20.70
CA PRO A 137 34.40 -17.48 -21.42
C PRO A 137 34.95 -18.90 -21.24
N PRO A 138 34.19 -19.94 -21.62
CA PRO A 138 34.64 -21.30 -21.65
C PRO A 138 35.94 -21.45 -22.45
N ARG A 139 36.80 -22.36 -22.02
CA ARG A 139 38.11 -22.60 -22.69
C ARG A 139 38.03 -23.88 -23.52
N PRO A 140 38.73 -23.91 -24.68
CA PRO A 140 38.89 -25.15 -25.44
C PRO A 140 39.47 -26.24 -24.54
N GLN A 141 38.99 -27.46 -24.68
CA GLN A 141 39.55 -28.60 -23.94
C GLN A 141 40.87 -29.02 -24.57
N PRO A 142 41.95 -29.07 -23.80
CA PRO A 142 43.18 -29.67 -24.28
C PRO A 142 42.99 -31.19 -24.44
N ILE A 143 43.68 -31.80 -25.40
CA ILE A 143 43.66 -33.25 -25.65
C ILE A 143 44.14 -33.97 -24.40
N ASP A 144 45.26 -33.52 -23.83
CA ASP A 144 45.80 -34.01 -22.57
C ASP A 144 45.67 -32.99 -21.46
N LEU A 145 45.03 -33.42 -20.36
CA LEU A 145 44.83 -32.57 -19.18
C LEU A 145 46.06 -32.68 -18.26
N PRO A 146 46.76 -31.57 -17.97
CA PRO A 146 47.91 -31.60 -17.07
C PRO A 146 47.44 -31.84 -15.62
N ASN A 147 48.20 -32.61 -14.86
CA ASN A 147 47.98 -32.77 -13.43
C ASN A 147 48.47 -31.52 -12.68
N LEU A 148 47.56 -30.55 -12.45
CA LEU A 148 47.87 -29.30 -11.75
C LEU A 148 48.12 -29.47 -10.25
N SER A 149 47.77 -30.63 -9.68
CA SER A 149 48.03 -30.99 -8.28
C SER A 149 49.39 -31.66 -8.07
N ALA A 150 50.14 -31.92 -9.15
CA ALA A 150 51.46 -32.53 -9.05
C ALA A 150 52.45 -31.62 -8.31
N LYS A 151 53.23 -32.20 -7.44
CA LYS A 151 54.26 -31.46 -6.69
C LYS A 151 55.41 -31.06 -7.63
N TRP A 152 56.04 -29.90 -7.38
CA TRP A 152 57.06 -29.32 -8.24
C TRP A 152 58.20 -30.31 -8.57
N TYR A 153 58.64 -31.17 -7.60
CA TYR A 153 59.67 -32.17 -7.83
C TYR A 153 59.18 -33.29 -8.77
N GLN A 154 57.89 -33.66 -8.77
CA GLN A 154 57.30 -34.66 -9.69
C GLN A 154 57.30 -34.13 -11.13
N VAL A 155 57.08 -32.84 -11.30
CA VAL A 155 57.16 -32.19 -12.62
C VAL A 155 58.59 -32.18 -13.14
N ILE A 156 59.60 -31.85 -12.29
CA ILE A 156 61.01 -31.82 -12.69
C ILE A 156 61.54 -33.22 -13.00
N THR A 157 61.12 -34.23 -12.25
CA THR A 157 61.55 -35.61 -12.46
C THR A 157 60.80 -36.35 -13.56
N ASN A 158 59.89 -35.67 -14.24
CA ASN A 158 58.96 -36.22 -15.24
C ASN A 158 58.14 -37.43 -14.73
N ASN A 159 57.92 -37.50 -13.41
CA ASN A 159 57.20 -38.57 -12.73
C ASN A 159 55.82 -38.03 -12.20
N VAL A 160 55.03 -37.44 -13.10
CA VAL A 160 53.73 -36.90 -12.78
C VAL A 160 52.67 -38.01 -12.80
N PRO A 161 51.95 -38.29 -11.69
CA PRO A 161 50.93 -39.32 -11.68
C PRO A 161 49.82 -38.97 -12.69
N GLU A 162 49.29 -39.98 -13.36
CA GLU A 162 48.14 -39.79 -14.23
C GLU A 162 46.90 -39.38 -13.41
N LEU A 163 46.08 -38.52 -13.98
CA LEU A 163 44.81 -38.12 -13.40
C LEU A 163 43.78 -39.27 -13.46
N SER A 164 43.11 -39.53 -12.36
CA SER A 164 41.94 -40.45 -12.38
C SER A 164 40.89 -39.94 -13.35
N GLU A 165 40.09 -40.87 -13.89
CA GLU A 165 39.01 -40.52 -14.83
C GLU A 165 38.01 -39.54 -14.20
N ASN A 166 37.74 -39.65 -12.89
CA ASN A 166 36.90 -38.70 -12.16
C ASN A 166 37.53 -37.30 -12.12
N SER A 167 38.82 -37.19 -11.86
CA SER A 167 39.56 -35.92 -11.87
C SER A 167 39.55 -35.27 -13.25
N LYS A 168 39.74 -36.05 -14.32
CA LYS A 168 39.64 -35.58 -15.70
C LYS A 168 38.23 -35.05 -16.01
N LYS A 169 37.17 -35.75 -15.54
CA LYS A 169 35.77 -35.32 -15.69
C LYS A 169 35.49 -33.99 -15.00
N LEU A 170 35.92 -33.82 -13.75
CA LEU A 170 35.77 -32.57 -12.99
C LEU A 170 36.51 -31.38 -13.62
N MET A 171 37.72 -31.61 -14.15
CA MET A 171 38.43 -30.55 -14.88
C MET A 171 37.74 -30.17 -16.19
N LYS A 172 37.26 -31.16 -16.96
CA LYS A 172 36.50 -30.90 -18.19
C LYS A 172 35.21 -30.13 -17.90
N GLN A 173 34.48 -30.49 -16.86
CA GLN A 173 33.28 -29.74 -16.42
C GLN A 173 33.62 -28.27 -16.13
N LYS A 174 34.74 -28.00 -15.46
CA LYS A 174 35.19 -26.64 -15.16
C LYS A 174 35.56 -25.84 -16.40
N LEU A 175 36.27 -26.45 -17.34
CA LEU A 175 36.73 -25.81 -18.60
C LEU A 175 35.56 -25.49 -19.53
N ASN A 176 34.50 -26.31 -19.52
CA ASN A 176 33.32 -26.16 -20.40
C ASN A 176 32.39 -25.02 -19.99
N GLN A 177 32.61 -24.38 -18.87
CA GLN A 177 31.75 -23.27 -18.38
C GLN A 177 32.53 -21.97 -18.26
N SER A 178 31.81 -20.86 -18.30
CA SER A 178 32.37 -19.57 -17.96
C SER A 178 32.87 -19.56 -16.53
N THR A 179 33.97 -18.84 -16.27
CA THR A 179 34.55 -18.76 -14.93
C THR A 179 34.73 -17.31 -14.50
N PHE A 180 34.68 -17.08 -13.19
CA PHE A 180 34.91 -15.77 -12.59
C PHE A 180 36.08 -15.82 -11.62
N LYS A 181 36.95 -14.81 -11.67
CA LYS A 181 37.86 -14.53 -10.56
C LYS A 181 37.05 -14.03 -9.39
N CYS A 182 37.13 -14.68 -8.25
CA CYS A 182 36.26 -14.34 -7.11
C CYS A 182 36.93 -14.66 -5.77
N GLU A 183 36.33 -14.14 -4.72
CA GLU A 183 36.59 -14.48 -3.33
C GLU A 183 35.29 -14.53 -2.53
N ILE A 184 35.21 -15.48 -1.62
CA ILE A 184 34.05 -15.70 -0.74
C ILE A 184 34.49 -15.39 0.68
N ARG A 185 33.79 -14.49 1.34
CA ARG A 185 34.07 -14.01 2.68
C ARG A 185 32.89 -14.29 3.60
N LEU A 186 33.21 -14.73 4.81
CA LEU A 186 32.24 -14.91 5.87
C LEU A 186 32.45 -13.86 6.94
N GLY A 187 31.35 -13.31 7.47
CA GLY A 187 31.39 -12.34 8.54
C GLY A 187 30.39 -12.69 9.63
N VAL A 188 30.75 -12.45 10.88
CA VAL A 188 29.89 -12.68 12.03
C VAL A 188 29.94 -11.48 12.95
N GLN A 189 28.76 -11.10 13.46
CA GLN A 189 28.56 -10.19 14.58
C GLN A 189 27.92 -10.99 15.70
N SER A 190 28.62 -11.16 16.83
CA SER A 190 28.09 -11.75 18.07
C SER A 190 28.89 -11.22 19.25
N ARG A 191 28.30 -11.18 20.41
CA ARG A 191 29.00 -10.84 21.67
C ARG A 191 29.81 -12.00 22.24
N SER A 192 29.48 -13.24 21.84
CA SER A 192 30.13 -14.46 22.31
C SER A 192 31.15 -14.99 21.28
N ILE A 193 32.38 -15.20 21.73
CA ILE A 193 33.46 -15.81 20.91
C ILE A 193 33.09 -17.25 20.56
N LEU A 194 32.48 -17.99 21.50
CA LEU A 194 32.05 -19.36 21.28
C LEU A 194 31.02 -19.44 20.15
N ARG A 195 29.98 -18.63 20.22
CA ARG A 195 28.94 -18.59 19.18
C ARG A 195 29.50 -18.12 17.82
N THR A 196 30.44 -17.19 17.85
CA THR A 196 31.14 -16.76 16.63
C THR A 196 31.81 -17.94 15.93
N LYS A 197 32.48 -18.82 16.71
CA LYS A 197 33.11 -20.03 16.19
C LYS A 197 32.06 -21.04 15.69
N GLU A 198 31.01 -21.27 16.44
CA GLU A 198 29.88 -22.16 16.05
C GLU A 198 29.28 -21.76 14.70
N PHE A 199 29.05 -20.46 14.45
CA PHE A 199 28.53 -20.00 13.16
C PHE A 199 29.48 -20.23 12.01
N PHE A 200 30.79 -19.99 12.19
CA PHE A 200 31.77 -20.28 11.17
C PHE A 200 31.87 -21.79 10.90
N ASP A 201 31.87 -22.62 11.92
CA ASP A 201 31.91 -24.08 11.80
C ASP A 201 30.66 -24.63 11.11
N SER A 202 29.49 -24.09 11.41
CA SER A 202 28.21 -24.44 10.76
C SER A 202 28.21 -24.10 9.28
N LEU A 203 28.64 -22.88 8.90
CA LEU A 203 28.77 -22.50 7.49
C LEU A 203 29.81 -23.35 6.76
N LEU A 204 30.95 -23.61 7.39
CA LEU A 204 32.01 -24.44 6.79
C LEU A 204 31.50 -25.87 6.57
N SER A 205 30.81 -26.45 7.52
CA SER A 205 30.22 -27.80 7.40
C SER A 205 29.20 -27.84 6.25
N SER A 206 28.36 -26.80 6.09
CA SER A 206 27.44 -26.70 4.95
C SER A 206 28.19 -26.64 3.62
N PHE A 207 29.23 -25.80 3.52
CA PHE A 207 30.00 -25.64 2.26
C PHE A 207 30.81 -26.88 1.90
N ARG A 208 31.30 -27.65 2.88
CA ARG A 208 31.99 -28.93 2.66
C ARG A 208 31.14 -30.01 1.98
N MET A 209 29.79 -29.87 2.00
CA MET A 209 28.94 -30.74 1.18
C MET A 209 29.21 -30.65 -0.31
N MET A 210 29.87 -29.57 -0.74
CA MET A 210 30.25 -29.35 -2.14
C MET A 210 31.68 -29.80 -2.45
N GLU A 211 32.44 -30.33 -1.49
CA GLU A 211 33.78 -30.82 -1.72
C GLU A 211 33.79 -31.99 -2.72
N SER A 212 34.76 -31.92 -3.62
CA SER A 212 35.07 -32.97 -4.59
C SER A 212 36.56 -33.33 -4.43
N ASN A 213 37.35 -33.19 -5.45
CA ASN A 213 38.80 -33.13 -5.33
C ASN A 213 39.27 -31.77 -4.79
N ALA A 214 38.43 -30.73 -4.93
CA ALA A 214 38.63 -29.43 -4.31
C ALA A 214 38.16 -29.46 -2.84
N THR A 215 38.97 -28.91 -1.93
CA THR A 215 38.66 -28.87 -0.49
C THR A 215 38.46 -27.44 0.00
N ILE A 216 37.60 -27.27 1.03
CA ILE A 216 37.17 -25.96 1.54
C ILE A 216 37.65 -25.78 2.99
N GLU A 217 38.36 -24.68 3.23
CA GLU A 217 38.85 -24.30 4.56
C GLU A 217 38.65 -22.81 4.84
N LEU A 218 38.68 -22.40 6.10
CA LEU A 218 38.62 -20.99 6.47
C LEU A 218 40.00 -20.44 6.85
N LYS A 219 40.29 -19.24 6.31
CA LYS A 219 41.52 -18.48 6.63
C LYS A 219 41.17 -17.15 7.30
N PRO A 220 42.03 -16.60 8.16
CA PRO A 220 41.82 -15.26 8.72
C PRO A 220 41.67 -14.21 7.63
N LEU A 221 40.78 -13.23 7.86
CA LEU A 221 40.56 -12.08 6.99
C LEU A 221 40.44 -10.81 7.83
N ALA A 222 41.06 -9.73 7.38
CA ALA A 222 40.86 -8.42 8.03
C ALA A 222 39.41 -7.94 7.88
N ILE A 223 38.77 -7.62 9.00
CA ILE A 223 37.33 -7.25 9.04
C ILE A 223 37.02 -6.02 8.19
N GLN A 224 37.97 -5.09 8.04
CA GLN A 224 37.78 -3.89 7.20
C GLN A 224 37.51 -4.25 5.75
N LYS A 225 38.19 -5.31 5.19
CA LYS A 225 37.94 -5.75 3.81
C LYS A 225 36.50 -6.20 3.59
N LEU A 226 35.91 -6.88 4.56
CA LEU A 226 34.52 -7.33 4.50
C LEU A 226 33.57 -6.17 4.67
N ASN A 227 33.72 -5.34 5.73
CA ASN A 227 32.83 -4.25 6.01
C ASN A 227 32.81 -3.18 4.91
N GLN A 228 33.95 -2.92 4.28
CA GLN A 228 34.07 -2.00 3.15
C GLN A 228 33.78 -2.66 1.81
N ALA A 229 33.60 -3.99 1.79
CA ALA A 229 33.40 -4.81 0.59
C ALA A 229 34.46 -4.54 -0.51
N GLN A 230 35.72 -4.27 -0.09
CA GLN A 230 36.78 -3.92 -1.02
C GLN A 230 37.20 -5.15 -1.83
N PRO A 231 37.25 -5.06 -3.18
CA PRO A 231 37.78 -6.14 -3.99
C PRO A 231 39.28 -6.33 -3.73
N SER A 232 39.74 -7.56 -3.74
CA SER A 232 41.18 -7.86 -3.63
C SER A 232 41.93 -7.53 -4.92
N TRP A 233 43.17 -7.08 -4.79
CA TRP A 233 44.03 -6.83 -5.97
C TRP A 233 44.30 -8.12 -6.76
N ALA A 234 44.47 -9.24 -6.07
CA ALA A 234 44.55 -10.58 -6.63
C ALA A 234 43.47 -11.46 -5.98
N TYR A 235 42.64 -12.08 -6.80
CA TYR A 235 41.63 -13.01 -6.32
C TYR A 235 42.24 -14.36 -6.02
N PRO A 236 41.86 -15.03 -4.93
CA PRO A 236 42.48 -16.27 -4.48
C PRO A 236 42.24 -17.47 -5.41
N TYR A 237 41.12 -17.46 -6.14
CA TYR A 237 40.72 -18.54 -7.04
C TYR A 237 39.79 -18.07 -8.15
N SER A 238 39.53 -18.99 -9.08
CA SER A 238 38.52 -18.82 -10.13
C SER A 238 37.50 -19.93 -10.00
N LEU A 239 36.20 -19.58 -9.95
CA LEU A 239 35.09 -20.53 -9.88
C LEU A 239 34.29 -20.53 -11.18
N GLY A 240 33.79 -21.70 -11.55
CA GLY A 240 32.84 -21.84 -12.64
C GLY A 240 31.48 -21.22 -12.26
N VAL A 241 30.69 -20.84 -13.26
CA VAL A 241 29.36 -20.29 -13.04
C VAL A 241 28.49 -21.23 -12.20
N SER A 242 28.60 -22.55 -12.43
CA SER A 242 27.85 -23.56 -11.64
C SER A 242 28.30 -23.60 -10.18
N ASP A 243 29.62 -23.52 -9.92
CA ASP A 243 30.16 -23.51 -8.57
C ASP A 243 29.78 -22.21 -7.83
N LEU A 244 29.88 -21.07 -8.53
CA LEU A 244 29.59 -19.75 -7.94
C LEU A 244 28.10 -19.57 -7.63
N ALA A 245 27.22 -20.11 -8.48
CA ALA A 245 25.78 -20.07 -8.29
C ALA A 245 25.34 -20.66 -6.93
N CYS A 246 26.03 -21.69 -6.47
CA CYS A 246 25.75 -22.34 -5.20
C CYS A 246 26.04 -21.42 -4.01
N PHE A 247 27.12 -20.63 -4.04
CA PHE A 247 27.48 -19.73 -2.94
C PHE A 247 26.66 -18.46 -2.85
N LEU A 248 25.79 -18.17 -3.83
CA LEU A 248 24.81 -17.10 -3.73
C LEU A 248 23.69 -17.42 -2.72
N LEU A 249 23.59 -18.69 -2.26
CA LEU A 249 22.62 -19.15 -1.27
C LEU A 249 21.19 -18.72 -1.58
N LEU A 250 20.85 -18.56 -2.87
CA LEU A 250 19.49 -18.24 -3.28
C LEU A 250 18.59 -19.45 -3.02
N PRO A 251 17.43 -19.31 -2.37
CA PRO A 251 16.57 -20.43 -2.08
C PRO A 251 15.98 -20.97 -3.36
N ILE A 252 16.39 -22.17 -3.73
CA ILE A 252 15.97 -22.90 -4.92
C ILE A 252 14.79 -23.80 -4.56
N GLY A 253 13.86 -23.99 -5.51
CA GLY A 253 12.70 -24.87 -5.34
C GLY A 253 11.49 -24.17 -4.69
N GLU A 254 10.43 -24.95 -4.48
CA GLU A 254 9.12 -24.46 -4.02
C GLU A 254 8.99 -24.42 -2.49
N GLU A 255 9.86 -25.13 -1.74
CA GLU A 255 9.73 -25.23 -0.30
C GLU A 255 10.08 -23.93 0.43
N ASN A 256 9.28 -23.59 1.44
CA ASN A 256 9.51 -22.45 2.32
C ASN A 256 10.68 -22.70 3.26
N ILE A 257 11.75 -21.91 3.10
CA ILE A 257 12.87 -21.88 4.02
C ILE A 257 12.60 -20.79 5.06
N ALA A 258 12.54 -21.18 6.34
CA ALA A 258 12.25 -20.22 7.40
C ALA A 258 13.34 -19.12 7.47
N GLY A 259 12.91 -17.87 7.58
CA GLY A 259 13.78 -16.68 7.61
C GLY A 259 14.20 -16.17 6.23
N VAL A 260 14.04 -16.96 5.20
CA VAL A 260 14.10 -16.45 3.82
C VAL A 260 12.80 -15.68 3.59
N PRO A 261 12.86 -14.42 3.15
CA PRO A 261 11.64 -13.73 2.77
C PRO A 261 10.92 -14.62 1.75
N ASN A 262 9.70 -15.00 2.07
CA ASN A 262 8.80 -15.42 1.02
C ASN A 262 8.88 -14.33 -0.04
N VAL A 263 8.82 -14.69 -1.30
CA VAL A 263 8.93 -13.79 -2.47
C VAL A 263 7.77 -12.78 -2.49
N HIS A 264 7.06 -12.66 -1.41
CA HIS A 264 5.95 -11.78 -1.17
C HIS A 264 6.38 -10.63 -0.25
N PRO A 265 5.98 -9.42 -0.55
CA PRO A 265 5.15 -9.03 -1.70
C PRO A 265 5.95 -8.99 -3.02
N LYS A 266 5.33 -9.44 -4.09
CA LYS A 266 5.82 -9.29 -5.46
C LYS A 266 5.99 -7.81 -5.77
N LEU A 267 7.17 -7.39 -6.21
CA LEU A 267 7.38 -6.02 -6.64
C LEU A 267 6.93 -5.86 -8.10
N VAL A 268 5.94 -5.02 -8.30
CA VAL A 268 5.44 -4.70 -9.64
C VAL A 268 5.92 -3.31 -10.02
N VAL A 269 6.55 -3.20 -11.19
CA VAL A 269 7.19 -1.97 -11.67
C VAL A 269 6.26 -1.27 -12.67
N PRO A 270 5.97 0.03 -12.49
CA PRO A 270 5.16 0.76 -13.47
C PRO A 270 5.89 0.90 -14.81
N PRO A 271 5.17 0.93 -15.96
CA PRO A 271 5.76 1.08 -17.28
C PRO A 271 6.66 2.33 -17.38
N LEU A 272 7.71 2.26 -18.20
CA LEU A 272 8.65 3.38 -18.40
C LEU A 272 8.00 4.66 -18.91
N GLY A 273 6.84 4.59 -19.57
CA GLY A 273 6.07 5.74 -20.06
C GLY A 273 5.15 6.42 -19.03
N TYR A 274 5.18 6.00 -17.77
CA TYR A 274 4.34 6.55 -16.69
C TYR A 274 4.79 7.96 -16.23
N ASN A 275 5.45 8.71 -17.08
CA ASN A 275 5.81 10.11 -16.80
C ASN A 275 4.72 11.05 -17.30
N ILE A 276 3.89 11.47 -16.39
CA ILE A 276 2.78 12.36 -16.61
C ILE A 276 3.22 13.81 -16.34
N ASN A 277 2.60 14.74 -17.01
CA ASN A 277 2.87 16.17 -17.00
C ASN A 277 2.72 16.77 -15.57
N ARG A 278 3.78 17.29 -14.97
CA ARG A 278 3.91 17.67 -13.56
C ARG A 278 2.90 18.71 -13.02
N LYS A 279 2.23 19.50 -13.88
CA LYS A 279 1.42 20.64 -13.45
C LYS A 279 -0.02 20.33 -12.99
N THR A 280 -0.56 19.15 -13.31
CA THR A 280 -1.96 18.80 -13.01
C THR A 280 -2.10 17.50 -12.22
N GLN A 281 -1.06 17.13 -11.46
CA GLN A 281 -0.96 15.78 -10.89
C GLN A 281 -1.06 15.77 -9.39
N ARG A 282 -1.87 14.84 -8.94
CA ARG A 282 -2.11 14.53 -7.55
C ARG A 282 -1.09 13.49 -7.09
N SER A 283 -0.15 13.87 -6.24
CA SER A 283 0.88 12.99 -5.72
C SER A 283 0.32 12.03 -4.68
N LEU A 284 0.51 10.73 -4.87
CA LEU A 284 -0.02 9.69 -4.00
C LEU A 284 1.06 8.97 -3.22
N ALA A 285 2.09 8.48 -3.89
CA ALA A 285 3.10 7.58 -3.34
C ALA A 285 4.41 7.65 -4.13
N GLN A 286 5.36 6.82 -3.75
CA GLN A 286 6.60 6.60 -4.47
C GLN A 286 6.80 5.10 -4.71
N THR A 287 7.43 4.74 -5.84
CA THR A 287 7.81 3.35 -6.11
C THR A 287 8.88 2.86 -5.14
N VAL A 288 8.87 1.57 -4.87
CA VAL A 288 9.83 0.91 -3.96
C VAL A 288 11.13 0.53 -4.68
N GLU A 289 11.31 0.93 -5.93
CA GLU A 289 12.50 0.67 -6.72
C GLU A 289 13.76 1.35 -6.15
N SER A 290 14.93 0.91 -6.59
CA SER A 290 16.22 1.52 -6.24
C SER A 290 16.30 3.00 -6.63
N GLU A 291 15.69 3.37 -7.77
CA GLU A 291 15.42 4.75 -8.18
C GLU A 291 13.94 5.03 -7.96
N SER A 292 13.61 5.62 -6.82
CA SER A 292 12.23 5.93 -6.45
C SER A 292 11.61 6.92 -7.43
N ARG A 293 10.46 6.55 -8.01
CA ARG A 293 9.67 7.39 -8.92
C ARG A 293 8.35 7.79 -8.26
N PRO A 294 7.88 9.04 -8.41
CA PRO A 294 6.61 9.44 -7.86
C PRO A 294 5.46 8.75 -8.61
N ILE A 295 4.51 8.22 -7.86
CA ILE A 295 3.23 7.73 -8.38
C ILE A 295 2.20 8.84 -8.22
N GLN A 296 1.59 9.21 -9.33
CA GLN A 296 0.67 10.34 -9.41
C GLN A 296 -0.61 9.93 -10.14
N ILE A 297 -1.73 10.50 -9.71
CA ILE A 297 -3.04 10.30 -10.34
C ILE A 297 -3.45 11.65 -10.94
N SER A 298 -3.72 11.70 -12.25
CA SER A 298 -4.23 12.92 -12.86
C SER A 298 -5.60 13.32 -12.28
N ALA A 299 -5.94 14.60 -12.29
CA ALA A 299 -7.27 15.05 -11.85
C ALA A 299 -8.39 14.36 -12.66
N GLN A 300 -8.16 14.08 -13.94
CA GLN A 300 -9.12 13.35 -14.78
C GLN A 300 -9.29 11.90 -14.33
N ALA A 301 -8.20 11.18 -14.04
CA ALA A 301 -8.25 9.81 -13.51
C ALA A 301 -8.84 9.77 -12.10
N GLY A 302 -8.61 10.81 -11.27
CA GLY A 302 -9.20 10.93 -9.94
C GLY A 302 -10.73 11.04 -9.94
N LYS A 303 -11.32 11.61 -11.00
CA LYS A 303 -12.79 11.65 -11.15
C LYS A 303 -13.41 10.27 -11.42
N LYS A 304 -12.61 9.27 -11.77
CA LYS A 304 -13.02 7.86 -11.86
C LYS A 304 -12.90 7.14 -10.52
N HIS A 305 -12.93 7.89 -9.45
CA HIS A 305 -12.94 7.47 -8.05
C HIS A 305 -11.67 6.74 -7.60
N THR A 306 -11.46 6.71 -6.29
CA THR A 306 -10.32 6.05 -5.65
C THR A 306 -10.80 5.30 -4.41
N VAL A 307 -10.41 4.04 -4.27
CA VAL A 307 -10.65 3.26 -3.05
C VAL A 307 -9.33 2.95 -2.34
N PHE A 308 -9.32 3.14 -1.02
CA PHE A 308 -8.23 2.75 -0.12
C PHE A 308 -8.69 1.58 0.73
N LEU A 309 -8.02 0.45 0.61
CA LEU A 309 -8.36 -0.78 1.33
C LEU A 309 -7.18 -1.27 2.16
N GLY A 310 -7.41 -1.69 3.39
CA GLY A 310 -6.39 -2.30 4.25
C GLY A 310 -6.69 -2.16 5.73
N SER A 311 -6.01 -2.93 6.56
CA SER A 311 -6.19 -2.96 8.01
C SER A 311 -5.84 -1.63 8.70
N THR A 312 -6.20 -1.49 9.97
CA THR A 312 -5.82 -0.32 10.78
C THR A 312 -4.30 -0.20 10.91
N GLY A 313 -3.75 1.00 10.76
CA GLY A 313 -2.32 1.26 10.90
C GLY A 313 -1.46 0.91 9.67
N CYS A 314 -2.03 0.38 8.59
CA CYS A 314 -1.28 0.02 7.39
C CYS A 314 -0.81 1.21 6.52
N GLY A 315 -1.31 2.45 6.78
CA GLY A 315 -0.91 3.65 6.03
C GLY A 315 -2.00 4.30 5.17
N LYS A 316 -3.27 3.83 5.22
CA LYS A 316 -4.39 4.39 4.44
C LYS A 316 -4.55 5.90 4.64
N THR A 317 -4.74 6.33 5.90
CA THR A 317 -4.94 7.74 6.25
C THR A 317 -3.75 8.60 5.83
N THR A 318 -2.53 8.08 5.92
CA THR A 318 -1.31 8.77 5.45
C THR A 318 -1.32 8.97 3.94
N ALA A 319 -1.66 7.94 3.16
CA ALA A 319 -1.76 8.06 1.71
C ALA A 319 -2.89 9.02 1.29
N MET A 320 -4.02 8.98 2.00
CA MET A 320 -5.14 9.89 1.79
C MET A 320 -4.75 11.34 2.11
N SER A 321 -4.04 11.58 3.23
CA SER A 321 -3.50 12.89 3.62
C SER A 321 -2.58 13.48 2.53
N HIS A 322 -1.66 12.69 1.97
CA HIS A 322 -0.79 13.11 0.88
C HIS A 322 -1.59 13.55 -0.36
N LEU A 323 -2.62 12.79 -0.72
CA LEU A 323 -3.46 13.10 -1.87
C LEU A 323 -4.28 14.38 -1.63
N ILE A 324 -4.85 14.55 -0.43
CA ILE A 324 -5.60 15.74 -0.02
C ILE A 324 -4.71 16.98 -0.05
N LEU A 325 -3.50 16.92 0.53
CA LEU A 325 -2.56 18.04 0.51
C LEU A 325 -2.16 18.44 -0.92
N SER A 326 -1.98 17.44 -1.80
CA SER A 326 -1.73 17.70 -3.22
C SER A 326 -2.92 18.40 -3.90
N ASP A 327 -4.15 18.03 -3.55
CA ASP A 327 -5.38 18.66 -4.05
C ASP A 327 -5.51 20.12 -3.54
N ILE A 328 -5.21 20.35 -2.28
CA ILE A 328 -5.21 21.69 -1.68
C ILE A 328 -4.21 22.60 -2.41
N GLN A 329 -3.01 22.13 -2.65
CA GLN A 329 -1.94 22.88 -3.33
C GLN A 329 -2.24 23.19 -4.80
N SER A 330 -3.02 22.34 -5.48
CA SER A 330 -3.29 22.49 -6.92
C SER A 330 -4.14 23.71 -7.27
N LYS A 331 -4.90 24.27 -6.33
CA LYS A 331 -5.85 25.40 -6.49
C LYS A 331 -6.89 25.24 -7.62
N SER A 332 -7.07 24.03 -8.17
CA SER A 332 -7.90 23.79 -9.36
C SER A 332 -9.27 23.18 -9.07
N HIS A 333 -9.52 22.73 -7.84
CA HIS A 333 -10.76 22.04 -7.47
C HIS A 333 -11.11 22.23 -5.99
N SER A 334 -12.36 21.97 -5.64
CA SER A 334 -12.81 21.94 -4.25
C SER A 334 -12.47 20.58 -3.63
N THR A 335 -12.17 20.59 -2.33
CA THR A 335 -11.82 19.39 -1.57
C THR A 335 -12.71 19.29 -0.34
N ILE A 336 -13.35 18.15 -0.14
CA ILE A 336 -14.17 17.86 1.03
C ILE A 336 -13.59 16.65 1.74
N VAL A 337 -13.41 16.76 3.06
CA VAL A 337 -12.87 15.67 3.89
C VAL A 337 -13.84 15.37 5.03
N ILE A 338 -14.40 14.17 5.04
CA ILE A 338 -15.24 13.66 6.13
C ILE A 338 -14.38 12.70 6.96
N ASP A 339 -14.06 13.14 8.17
CA ASP A 339 -13.14 12.46 9.08
C ASP A 339 -13.86 11.97 10.34
N ALA A 340 -13.97 10.65 10.49
CA ALA A 340 -14.65 10.01 11.63
C ALA A 340 -14.01 10.32 12.98
N LYS A 341 -12.68 10.41 13.01
CA LYS A 341 -11.89 10.51 14.23
C LYS A 341 -11.45 11.94 14.53
N GLY A 342 -11.39 12.81 13.53
CA GLY A 342 -10.89 14.18 13.63
C GLY A 342 -9.35 14.31 13.55
N GLN A 343 -8.61 13.20 13.53
CA GLN A 343 -7.16 13.21 13.51
C GLN A 343 -6.61 13.66 12.16
N LEU A 344 -7.19 13.17 11.07
CA LEU A 344 -6.83 13.57 9.70
C LEU A 344 -7.04 15.07 9.50
N THR A 345 -8.15 15.61 9.99
CA THR A 345 -8.43 17.05 9.92
C THR A 345 -7.38 17.88 10.66
N HIS A 346 -6.96 17.44 11.85
CA HIS A 346 -5.91 18.12 12.62
C HIS A 346 -4.58 18.15 11.85
N GLU A 347 -4.14 17.01 11.32
CA GLU A 347 -2.93 16.91 10.51
C GLU A 347 -2.99 17.82 9.26
N LEU A 348 -4.15 17.87 8.58
CA LEU A 348 -4.33 18.70 7.41
C LEU A 348 -4.25 20.19 7.73
N LEU A 349 -4.85 20.65 8.84
CA LEU A 349 -4.78 22.04 9.27
C LEU A 349 -3.35 22.47 9.62
N GLU A 350 -2.56 21.59 10.26
CA GLU A 350 -1.17 21.88 10.59
C GLU A 350 -0.25 21.97 9.34
N ARG A 351 -0.57 21.20 8.30
CA ARG A 351 0.27 21.08 7.09
C ARG A 351 -0.19 21.94 5.92
N THR A 352 -1.39 22.51 5.98
CA THR A 352 -1.90 23.39 4.93
C THR A 352 -1.24 24.76 5.03
N PRO A 353 -0.69 25.30 3.93
CA PRO A 353 -0.12 26.65 3.93
C PRO A 353 -1.17 27.72 4.25
N THR A 354 -0.77 28.76 4.99
CA THR A 354 -1.66 29.87 5.42
C THR A 354 -2.31 30.64 4.27
N GLU A 355 -1.76 30.59 3.07
CA GLU A 355 -2.36 31.18 1.87
C GLU A 355 -3.72 30.59 1.48
N HIS A 356 -4.13 29.47 2.10
CA HIS A 356 -5.40 28.79 1.89
C HIS A 356 -6.42 29.02 3.02
N ASP A 357 -6.08 29.79 4.07
CA ASP A 357 -6.93 29.98 5.26
C ASP A 357 -8.33 30.52 4.92
N GLU A 358 -8.44 31.42 3.94
CA GLU A 358 -9.73 31.99 3.50
C GLU A 358 -10.60 30.99 2.71
N ASP A 359 -9.99 29.94 2.18
CA ASP A 359 -10.70 28.89 1.45
C ASP A 359 -11.17 27.74 2.37
N ILE A 360 -10.62 27.67 3.60
CA ILE A 360 -10.92 26.57 4.52
C ILE A 360 -12.19 26.83 5.31
N VAL A 361 -13.08 25.86 5.28
CA VAL A 361 -14.28 25.83 6.13
C VAL A 361 -14.26 24.56 6.97
N VAL A 362 -14.29 24.72 8.30
CA VAL A 362 -14.36 23.60 9.23
C VAL A 362 -15.77 23.43 9.75
N ILE A 363 -16.43 22.35 9.37
CA ILE A 363 -17.77 21.99 9.84
C ILE A 363 -17.62 20.98 10.98
N SER A 364 -17.58 21.48 12.22
CA SER A 364 -17.39 20.64 13.40
C SER A 364 -18.47 20.91 14.43
N PRO A 365 -19.11 19.85 14.97
CA PRO A 365 -20.07 20.01 16.07
C PRO A 365 -19.41 20.47 17.38
N THR A 366 -18.08 20.35 17.48
CA THR A 366 -17.29 20.74 18.68
C THR A 366 -16.60 22.09 18.54
N ALA A 367 -16.78 22.79 17.42
CA ALA A 367 -16.19 24.11 17.20
C ALA A 367 -16.81 25.18 18.12
N LYS A 368 -16.01 26.19 18.48
CA LYS A 368 -16.52 27.36 19.25
C LYS A 368 -17.62 28.12 18.49
N ARG A 369 -17.51 28.18 17.17
CA ARG A 369 -18.54 28.70 16.27
C ARG A 369 -18.94 27.56 15.35
N VAL A 370 -20.11 26.97 15.62
CA VAL A 370 -20.62 25.83 14.88
C VAL A 370 -21.20 26.32 13.55
N VAL A 371 -20.72 25.75 12.44
CA VAL A 371 -21.33 25.92 11.13
C VAL A 371 -22.57 25.04 11.06
N GLY A 372 -23.71 25.61 10.66
CA GLY A 372 -24.97 24.89 10.57
C GLY A 372 -25.04 23.94 9.38
N ILE A 373 -25.82 22.88 9.56
CA ILE A 373 -26.18 21.96 8.48
C ILE A 373 -27.72 21.90 8.45
N ASN A 374 -28.28 22.35 7.34
CA ASN A 374 -29.72 22.36 7.15
C ASN A 374 -30.11 21.80 5.78
N PRO A 375 -30.65 20.58 5.68
CA PRO A 375 -31.05 20.02 4.39
C PRO A 375 -32.12 20.83 3.67
N PHE A 376 -32.99 21.52 4.41
CA PHE A 376 -34.10 22.31 3.82
C PHE A 376 -33.59 23.57 3.11
N GLU A 377 -32.39 24.06 3.41
CA GLU A 377 -31.80 25.18 2.67
C GLU A 377 -31.56 24.88 1.19
N LEU A 378 -31.47 23.58 0.84
CA LEU A 378 -31.17 23.14 -0.53
C LEU A 378 -32.26 23.56 -1.52
N THR A 379 -33.48 23.88 -1.04
CA THR A 379 -34.52 24.48 -1.87
C THR A 379 -34.11 25.80 -2.49
N LYS A 380 -33.27 26.61 -1.80
CA LYS A 380 -32.71 27.86 -2.32
C LYS A 380 -31.78 27.65 -3.53
N TYR A 381 -31.29 26.43 -3.68
CA TYR A 381 -30.39 26.02 -4.76
C TYR A 381 -31.12 25.23 -5.86
N GLY A 382 -32.45 25.21 -5.84
CA GLY A 382 -33.30 24.62 -6.86
C GLY A 382 -33.42 23.09 -6.76
N ILE A 383 -33.32 22.55 -5.56
CA ILE A 383 -33.67 21.16 -5.27
C ILE A 383 -35.11 21.17 -4.79
N GLU A 384 -35.97 20.34 -5.40
CA GLU A 384 -37.37 20.27 -5.09
C GLU A 384 -37.63 19.78 -3.64
N PRO A 385 -38.59 20.36 -2.90
CA PRO A 385 -38.91 19.95 -1.54
C PRO A 385 -39.20 18.46 -1.39
N GLU A 386 -39.84 17.87 -2.38
CA GLU A 386 -40.18 16.43 -2.46
C GLU A 386 -38.90 15.56 -2.45
N VAL A 387 -37.93 15.95 -3.25
CA VAL A 387 -36.63 15.24 -3.32
C VAL A 387 -35.91 15.28 -1.96
N ILE A 388 -35.91 16.45 -1.29
CA ILE A 388 -35.30 16.59 0.03
C ILE A 388 -36.01 15.69 1.05
N ALA A 389 -37.34 15.68 1.03
CA ALA A 389 -38.16 14.88 1.95
C ALA A 389 -37.90 13.37 1.75
N ASP A 390 -37.85 12.92 0.50
CA ASP A 390 -37.60 11.52 0.16
C ASP A 390 -36.20 11.07 0.62
N TYR A 391 -35.16 11.86 0.35
CA TYR A 391 -33.80 11.55 0.82
C TYR A 391 -33.70 11.53 2.36
N LEU A 392 -34.36 12.43 3.06
CA LEU A 392 -34.42 12.42 4.51
C LEU A 392 -35.17 11.20 5.04
N LEU A 393 -36.28 10.83 4.42
CA LEU A 393 -37.05 9.64 4.81
C LEU A 393 -36.19 8.38 4.66
N GLU A 394 -35.55 8.19 3.52
CA GLU A 394 -34.67 7.04 3.28
C GLU A 394 -33.46 7.04 4.23
N LEU A 395 -32.88 8.21 4.55
CA LEU A 395 -31.82 8.34 5.53
C LEU A 395 -32.27 7.84 6.92
N PHE A 396 -33.40 8.31 7.41
CA PHE A 396 -33.91 7.89 8.74
C PHE A 396 -34.32 6.43 8.76
N LYS A 397 -34.95 5.93 7.71
CA LYS A 397 -35.27 4.51 7.52
C LYS A 397 -34.01 3.63 7.52
N GLY A 398 -32.96 4.04 6.84
CA GLY A 398 -31.68 3.34 6.82
C GLY A 398 -30.91 3.39 8.14
N LEU A 399 -30.98 4.50 8.87
CA LEU A 399 -30.37 4.62 10.19
C LEU A 399 -31.07 3.79 11.26
N TYR A 400 -32.40 3.59 11.13
CA TYR A 400 -33.26 2.96 12.14
C TYR A 400 -34.25 1.95 11.53
N PRO A 401 -33.77 0.89 10.84
CA PRO A 401 -34.64 0.01 10.03
C PRO A 401 -35.72 -0.72 10.86
N GLU A 402 -35.43 -1.00 12.13
CA GLU A 402 -36.34 -1.76 13.01
C GLU A 402 -37.22 -0.87 13.92
N HIS A 403 -37.10 0.47 13.83
CA HIS A 403 -37.68 1.37 14.80
C HIS A 403 -38.93 2.11 14.29
N PHE A 404 -39.12 2.21 12.98
CA PHE A 404 -40.22 2.94 12.38
C PHE A 404 -41.21 2.00 11.69
N GLY A 405 -42.42 1.93 12.22
CA GLY A 405 -43.53 1.28 11.53
C GLY A 405 -44.09 2.14 10.40
N ILE A 406 -45.03 1.58 9.64
CA ILE A 406 -45.64 2.23 8.46
C ILE A 406 -46.20 3.62 8.79
N TYR A 407 -46.92 3.76 9.89
CA TYR A 407 -47.49 5.05 10.31
C TYR A 407 -46.42 6.08 10.71
N SER A 408 -45.36 5.65 11.38
CA SER A 408 -44.25 6.54 11.74
C SER A 408 -43.53 7.05 10.50
N LEU A 409 -43.34 6.21 9.49
CA LEU A 409 -42.73 6.60 8.21
C LEU A 409 -43.63 7.58 7.44
N ASP A 410 -44.93 7.34 7.43
CA ASP A 410 -45.89 8.23 6.81
C ASP A 410 -45.88 9.62 7.47
N ILE A 411 -45.91 9.68 8.81
CA ILE A 411 -45.80 10.94 9.55
C ILE A 411 -44.48 11.64 9.29
N LEU A 412 -43.33 10.91 9.22
CA LEU A 412 -42.04 11.48 8.91
C LEU A 412 -42.01 12.06 7.50
N SER A 413 -42.53 11.34 6.50
CA SER A 413 -42.59 11.79 5.11
C SER A 413 -43.32 13.13 4.99
N HIS A 414 -44.54 13.21 5.52
CA HIS A 414 -45.32 14.44 5.48
C HIS A 414 -44.69 15.56 6.30
N SER A 415 -44.06 15.25 7.43
CA SER A 415 -43.36 16.24 8.24
C SER A 415 -42.13 16.81 7.53
N PHE A 416 -41.29 15.97 6.89
CA PHE A 416 -40.14 16.44 6.13
C PHE A 416 -40.59 17.29 4.93
N LEU A 417 -41.60 16.87 4.21
CA LEU A 417 -42.15 17.65 3.10
C LEU A 417 -42.73 19.00 3.57
N THR A 418 -43.43 19.01 4.70
CA THR A 418 -43.94 20.25 5.32
C THR A 418 -42.78 21.21 5.62
N LEU A 419 -41.72 20.71 6.28
CA LEU A 419 -40.57 21.52 6.62
C LEU A 419 -39.76 21.96 5.38
N ALA A 420 -39.70 21.16 4.35
CA ALA A 420 -39.00 21.51 3.11
C ALA A 420 -39.73 22.60 2.31
N ARG A 421 -41.06 22.64 2.37
CA ARG A 421 -41.86 23.65 1.66
C ARG A 421 -41.95 25.00 2.40
N ILE A 422 -41.73 25.03 3.71
CA ILE A 422 -41.78 26.24 4.51
C ILE A 422 -40.38 26.84 4.64
N PRO A 423 -40.15 28.10 4.26
CA PRO A 423 -38.85 28.74 4.36
C PRO A 423 -38.38 28.89 5.82
N ASN A 424 -37.09 28.93 6.02
CA ASN A 424 -36.46 29.14 7.33
C ASN A 424 -36.83 28.10 8.40
N THR A 425 -36.98 26.87 8.01
CA THR A 425 -37.20 25.72 8.90
C THR A 425 -35.89 24.96 9.14
N SER A 426 -35.89 24.06 10.13
CA SER A 426 -34.75 23.17 10.44
C SER A 426 -35.27 21.86 11.06
N LEU A 427 -34.43 20.82 11.07
CA LEU A 427 -34.78 19.52 11.64
C LEU A 427 -35.11 19.59 13.14
N VAL A 428 -34.58 20.57 13.87
CA VAL A 428 -34.75 20.71 15.31
C VAL A 428 -36.20 21.04 15.69
N ILE A 429 -36.99 21.66 14.80
CA ILE A 429 -38.39 22.02 15.08
C ILE A 429 -39.36 20.86 14.86
N LEU A 430 -38.94 19.73 14.29
CA LEU A 430 -39.81 18.59 14.01
C LEU A 430 -40.57 18.07 15.24
N PRO A 431 -39.98 17.88 16.43
CA PRO A 431 -40.74 17.50 17.61
C PRO A 431 -41.84 18.51 17.97
N SER A 432 -41.57 19.80 17.86
CA SER A 432 -42.57 20.86 18.11
C SER A 432 -43.67 20.84 17.08
N LEU A 433 -43.38 20.60 15.81
CA LEU A 433 -44.38 20.40 14.76
C LEU A 433 -45.30 19.23 15.10
N LEU A 434 -44.78 18.13 15.63
CA LEU A 434 -45.55 16.92 15.94
C LEU A 434 -46.35 17.02 17.26
N THR A 435 -45.84 17.72 18.28
CA THR A 435 -46.43 17.71 19.63
C THR A 435 -47.19 18.98 20.00
N ASN A 436 -46.91 20.11 19.35
CA ASN A 436 -47.51 21.39 19.69
C ASN A 436 -48.47 21.85 18.60
N GLN A 437 -49.77 21.72 18.85
CA GLN A 437 -50.85 22.08 17.91
C GLN A 437 -50.82 23.58 17.54
N SER A 438 -50.63 24.47 18.51
CA SER A 438 -50.60 25.91 18.24
C SER A 438 -49.41 26.30 17.34
N PHE A 439 -48.25 25.69 17.60
CA PHE A 439 -47.05 25.87 16.76
C PHE A 439 -47.31 25.33 15.35
N ARG A 440 -47.85 24.13 15.23
CA ARG A 440 -48.17 23.48 13.96
C ARG A 440 -49.16 24.33 13.15
N ASN A 441 -50.28 24.77 13.76
CA ASN A 441 -51.27 25.60 13.08
C ASN A 441 -50.68 26.92 12.59
N LYS A 442 -49.76 27.53 13.34
CA LYS A 442 -49.08 28.75 12.91
C LYS A 442 -48.22 28.49 11.68
N LEU A 443 -47.46 27.38 11.68
CA LEU A 443 -46.56 27.00 10.59
C LEU A 443 -47.34 26.64 9.31
N LEU A 444 -48.44 25.88 9.46
CA LEU A 444 -49.26 25.44 8.33
C LEU A 444 -50.02 26.58 7.63
N LYS A 445 -50.21 27.74 8.25
CA LYS A 445 -50.81 28.92 7.58
C LYS A 445 -50.02 29.39 6.35
N GLU A 446 -48.75 29.08 6.30
CA GLU A 446 -47.88 29.43 5.17
C GLU A 446 -47.96 28.40 4.02
N LEU A 447 -48.62 27.26 4.25
CA LEU A 447 -48.74 26.16 3.30
C LEU A 447 -50.01 26.28 2.46
N LYS A 448 -49.89 26.09 1.14
CA LYS A 448 -51.01 26.05 0.20
C LYS A 448 -50.99 24.72 -0.56
N ASP A 449 -51.45 23.66 0.08
CA ASP A 449 -51.55 22.33 -0.54
C ASP A 449 -52.79 21.58 0.01
N PRO A 450 -53.98 21.90 -0.51
CA PRO A 450 -55.24 21.36 0.04
C PRO A 450 -55.40 19.86 -0.18
N ILE A 451 -54.82 19.30 -1.21
CA ILE A 451 -54.98 17.88 -1.56
C ILE A 451 -53.96 16.99 -0.82
N GLY A 452 -52.73 17.42 -0.72
CA GLY A 452 -51.66 16.66 -0.08
C GLY A 452 -51.53 16.92 1.43
N LEU A 453 -50.75 17.93 1.81
CA LEU A 453 -50.36 18.16 3.19
C LEU A 453 -51.53 18.63 4.10
N GLU A 454 -52.47 19.47 3.60
CA GLU A 454 -53.60 19.89 4.41
C GLU A 454 -54.52 18.72 4.78
N SER A 455 -54.78 17.82 3.83
CA SER A 455 -55.56 16.60 4.07
C SER A 455 -54.91 15.70 5.12
N PHE A 456 -53.59 15.54 5.05
CA PHE A 456 -52.84 14.76 6.03
C PHE A 456 -52.89 15.40 7.42
N TRP A 457 -52.65 16.71 7.55
CA TRP A 457 -52.65 17.37 8.84
C TRP A 457 -54.04 17.43 9.46
N ASN A 458 -55.09 17.55 8.67
CA ASN A 458 -56.47 17.44 9.14
C ASN A 458 -56.76 16.04 9.71
N TRP A 459 -56.35 14.99 9.00
CA TRP A 459 -56.44 13.62 9.53
C TRP A 459 -55.63 13.46 10.83
N PHE A 460 -54.40 14.00 10.88
CA PHE A 460 -53.56 13.94 12.07
C PHE A 460 -54.17 14.61 13.29
N GLU A 461 -54.90 15.71 13.12
CA GLU A 461 -55.60 16.38 14.20
C GLU A 461 -56.82 15.60 14.72
N LEU A 462 -57.46 14.78 13.90
CA LEU A 462 -58.57 13.92 14.27
C LEU A 462 -58.14 12.66 15.06
N LEU A 463 -56.85 12.33 15.09
CA LEU A 463 -56.36 11.21 15.88
C LEU A 463 -56.57 11.42 17.37
N SER A 464 -57.02 10.36 18.07
CA SER A 464 -57.06 10.37 19.53
C SER A 464 -55.65 10.55 20.12
N GLU A 465 -55.59 11.07 21.32
CA GLU A 465 -54.31 11.29 22.01
C GLU A 465 -53.49 9.98 22.15
N ALA A 466 -54.16 8.87 22.46
CA ALA A 466 -53.53 7.55 22.55
C ALA A 466 -52.96 7.08 21.23
N GLN A 467 -53.68 7.20 20.13
CA GLN A 467 -53.21 6.85 18.79
C GLN A 467 -52.03 7.73 18.39
N ARG A 468 -52.11 9.03 18.63
CA ARG A 468 -51.03 9.99 18.34
C ARG A 468 -49.78 9.65 19.12
N HIS A 469 -49.88 9.37 20.42
CA HIS A 469 -48.75 8.92 21.24
C HIS A 469 -48.09 7.65 20.72
N GLN A 470 -48.90 6.64 20.36
CA GLN A 470 -48.38 5.38 19.84
C GLN A 470 -47.57 5.57 18.55
N MET A 471 -48.06 6.39 17.62
CA MET A 471 -47.41 6.63 16.32
C MET A 471 -46.18 7.54 16.45
N LEU A 472 -46.19 8.51 17.36
CA LEU A 472 -45.12 9.49 17.53
C LEU A 472 -43.95 9.02 18.41
N ASN A 473 -44.20 8.12 19.38
CA ASN A 473 -43.15 7.70 20.32
C ASN A 473 -41.86 7.19 19.65
N PRO A 474 -41.92 6.35 18.61
CA PRO A 474 -40.71 5.93 17.93
C PRO A 474 -39.89 7.09 17.35
N ILE A 475 -40.58 8.05 16.73
CA ILE A 475 -39.97 9.24 16.13
C ILE A 475 -39.35 10.13 17.20
N LEU A 476 -40.16 10.52 18.21
CA LEU A 476 -39.74 11.45 19.26
C LEU A 476 -38.58 10.89 20.09
N ASN A 477 -38.54 9.57 20.36
CA ASN A 477 -37.47 8.94 21.09
C ASN A 477 -36.13 9.08 20.35
N LYS A 478 -36.13 8.91 19.03
CA LYS A 478 -34.89 9.07 18.23
C LYS A 478 -34.46 10.52 18.12
N PHE A 479 -35.38 11.43 17.86
CA PHE A 479 -35.08 12.87 17.80
C PHE A 479 -34.60 13.41 19.15
N ARG A 480 -35.19 12.98 20.29
CA ARG A 480 -34.70 13.36 21.63
C ARG A 480 -33.23 12.99 21.84
N GLN A 481 -32.80 11.82 21.40
CA GLN A 481 -31.40 11.40 21.54
C GLN A 481 -30.41 12.39 20.91
N PHE A 482 -30.74 12.96 19.75
CA PHE A 482 -29.92 13.99 19.11
C PHE A 482 -30.06 15.36 19.76
N LEU A 483 -31.31 15.76 20.05
CA LEU A 483 -31.61 17.08 20.54
C LEU A 483 -31.20 17.31 22.01
N LEU A 484 -30.95 16.26 22.78
CA LEU A 484 -30.35 16.36 24.10
C LEU A 484 -28.91 16.83 24.07
N ARG A 485 -28.23 16.74 22.91
CA ARG A 485 -26.85 17.19 22.76
C ARG A 485 -26.80 18.65 22.27
N PRO A 486 -26.32 19.60 23.09
CA PRO A 486 -26.29 21.01 22.71
C PRO A 486 -25.56 21.28 21.40
N GLN A 487 -24.44 20.55 21.16
CA GLN A 487 -23.63 20.69 19.95
C GLN A 487 -24.43 20.34 18.68
N LEU A 488 -25.23 19.27 18.74
CA LEU A 488 -26.07 18.87 17.61
C LEU A 488 -27.23 19.84 17.38
N ARG A 489 -27.83 20.33 18.45
CA ARG A 489 -28.87 21.38 18.34
C ARG A 489 -28.31 22.64 17.70
N ALA A 490 -27.11 23.06 18.09
CA ALA A 490 -26.45 24.23 17.51
C ALA A 490 -26.14 24.04 16.00
N MET A 491 -25.79 22.82 15.57
CA MET A 491 -25.51 22.52 14.18
C MET A 491 -26.78 22.37 13.34
N LEU A 492 -27.75 21.56 13.79
CA LEU A 492 -28.96 21.22 13.03
C LEU A 492 -30.08 22.23 13.17
N GLY A 493 -29.98 23.20 14.11
CA GLY A 493 -30.98 24.20 14.42
C GLY A 493 -30.82 25.53 13.69
N GLN A 494 -29.80 25.69 12.87
CA GLN A 494 -29.60 26.91 12.09
C GLN A 494 -30.51 26.91 10.86
N ASN A 495 -31.47 27.81 10.84
CA ASN A 495 -32.41 27.94 9.71
C ASN A 495 -31.68 28.47 8.44
N ASN A 496 -30.74 29.39 8.64
CA ASN A 496 -29.90 29.96 7.60
C ASN A 496 -28.42 29.79 8.01
N PRO A 497 -27.77 28.70 7.65
CA PRO A 497 -26.34 28.50 7.91
C PRO A 497 -25.49 29.59 7.26
N ASN A 498 -24.36 29.97 7.92
CA ASN A 498 -23.42 30.95 7.37
C ASN A 498 -22.62 30.41 6.19
N PHE A 499 -22.58 29.11 6.01
CA PHE A 499 -21.94 28.43 4.89
C PHE A 499 -22.86 27.30 4.41
N SER A 500 -23.05 27.22 3.10
CA SER A 500 -23.78 26.12 2.46
C SER A 500 -22.86 25.20 1.71
N LEU A 501 -23.11 23.89 1.79
CA LEU A 501 -22.39 22.90 0.97
C LEU A 501 -22.54 23.16 -0.54
N ALA A 502 -23.57 23.87 -0.99
CA ALA A 502 -23.74 24.25 -2.39
C ALA A 502 -22.63 25.20 -2.90
N GLU A 503 -21.96 25.93 -2.02
CA GLU A 503 -20.91 26.86 -2.41
C GLU A 503 -19.70 26.16 -3.01
N ILE A 504 -19.42 24.91 -2.63
CA ILE A 504 -18.31 24.11 -3.17
C ILE A 504 -18.43 23.85 -4.68
N PHE A 505 -19.64 23.91 -5.22
CA PHE A 505 -19.92 23.76 -6.66
C PHE A 505 -19.91 25.10 -7.43
N LYS A 506 -19.77 26.22 -6.71
CA LYS A 506 -19.73 27.58 -7.30
C LYS A 506 -18.31 28.16 -7.27
N SER A 507 -17.59 27.92 -6.19
CA SER A 507 -16.24 28.43 -5.99
C SER A 507 -15.37 27.35 -5.33
N ARG A 508 -14.07 27.48 -5.51
CA ARG A 508 -13.13 26.58 -4.83
C ARG A 508 -13.24 26.75 -3.30
N LYS A 509 -13.44 25.65 -2.60
CA LYS A 509 -13.45 25.58 -1.15
C LYS A 509 -12.78 24.31 -0.64
N ILE A 510 -12.20 24.39 0.54
CA ILE A 510 -11.64 23.27 1.30
C ILE A 510 -12.53 23.07 2.52
N VAL A 511 -13.32 22.01 2.52
CA VAL A 511 -14.29 21.75 3.59
C VAL A 511 -13.82 20.56 4.42
N LEU A 512 -13.49 20.79 5.68
CA LEU A 512 -13.04 19.77 6.62
C LEU A 512 -14.14 19.48 7.63
N ILE A 513 -14.53 18.22 7.77
CA ILE A 513 -15.67 17.78 8.58
C ILE A 513 -15.22 16.75 9.61
N PRO A 514 -14.59 17.19 10.72
CA PRO A 514 -14.20 16.31 11.81
C PRO A 514 -15.42 15.96 12.66
N LEU A 515 -15.90 14.74 12.55
CA LEU A 515 -17.09 14.30 13.30
C LEU A 515 -16.78 13.88 14.73
N ASN A 516 -15.49 13.56 15.04
CA ASN A 516 -15.02 13.24 16.40
C ASN A 516 -15.97 12.28 17.16
N LYS A 517 -16.24 11.10 16.59
CA LYS A 517 -17.21 10.13 17.13
C LYS A 517 -16.99 9.77 18.60
N SER A 518 -15.77 9.91 19.12
CA SER A 518 -15.45 9.73 20.54
C SER A 518 -16.06 10.81 21.44
N VAL A 519 -16.33 12.00 20.92
CA VAL A 519 -16.90 13.14 21.66
C VAL A 519 -18.40 13.22 21.51
N ILE A 520 -18.92 13.14 20.27
CA ILE A 520 -20.36 13.28 20.00
C ILE A 520 -21.12 11.95 20.01
N GLY A 521 -20.41 10.84 20.11
CA GLY A 521 -20.97 9.48 20.06
C GLY A 521 -21.18 8.96 18.62
N SER A 522 -21.11 7.64 18.49
CA SER A 522 -21.14 6.97 17.18
C SER A 522 -22.42 7.24 16.39
N GLU A 523 -23.60 7.16 17.05
CA GLU A 523 -24.91 7.41 16.42
C GLU A 523 -25.04 8.83 15.87
N SER A 524 -24.54 9.80 16.63
CA SER A 524 -24.57 11.21 16.22
C SER A 524 -23.64 11.48 15.03
N ALA A 525 -22.43 10.90 15.08
CA ALA A 525 -21.48 11.01 13.97
C ALA A 525 -22.03 10.36 12.69
N LYS A 526 -22.70 9.20 12.85
CA LYS A 526 -23.36 8.49 11.75
C LYS A 526 -24.49 9.32 11.14
N LEU A 527 -25.36 9.92 11.97
CA LEU A 527 -26.43 10.80 11.49
C LEU A 527 -25.87 11.99 10.69
N ILE A 528 -24.91 12.74 11.27
CA ILE A 528 -24.34 13.92 10.61
C ILE A 528 -23.61 13.54 9.32
N GLY A 529 -22.78 12.50 9.37
CA GLY A 529 -22.05 12.03 8.20
C GLY A 529 -22.96 11.59 7.07
N SER A 530 -24.01 10.82 7.39
CA SER A 530 -25.00 10.38 6.41
C SER A 530 -25.84 11.55 5.86
N LEU A 531 -26.20 12.51 6.71
CA LEU A 531 -26.93 13.72 6.29
C LEU A 531 -26.09 14.55 5.32
N ILE A 532 -24.82 14.81 5.64
CA ILE A 532 -23.88 15.54 4.77
C ILE A 532 -23.69 14.81 3.44
N THR A 533 -23.50 13.50 3.48
CA THR A 533 -23.32 12.69 2.26
C THR A 533 -24.56 12.73 1.38
N SER A 534 -25.77 12.66 1.97
CA SER A 534 -27.03 12.80 1.23
C SER A 534 -27.20 14.19 0.63
N MET A 535 -26.88 15.24 1.38
CA MET A 535 -26.90 16.62 0.86
C MET A 535 -25.91 16.81 -0.30
N LEU A 536 -24.71 16.29 -0.16
CA LEU A 536 -23.71 16.33 -1.24
C LEU A 536 -24.21 15.59 -2.48
N TRP A 537 -24.85 14.44 -2.31
CA TRP A 537 -25.39 13.67 -3.42
C TRP A 537 -26.48 14.43 -4.16
N MET A 538 -27.45 15.02 -3.45
CA MET A 538 -28.49 15.87 -4.07
C MET A 538 -27.87 17.05 -4.84
N LEU A 539 -26.83 17.69 -4.29
CA LEU A 539 -26.14 18.80 -4.95
C LEU A 539 -25.34 18.33 -6.18
N ILE A 540 -24.80 17.11 -6.16
CA ILE A 540 -24.12 16.50 -7.32
C ILE A 540 -25.13 16.26 -8.44
N LEU A 541 -26.27 15.65 -8.15
CA LEU A 541 -27.33 15.43 -9.14
C LEU A 541 -27.85 16.75 -9.75
N ARG A 542 -27.92 17.80 -8.94
CA ARG A 542 -28.31 19.14 -9.39
C ARG A 542 -27.33 19.72 -10.43
N GLN A 543 -26.06 19.24 -10.48
CA GLN A 543 -25.11 19.65 -11.53
C GLN A 543 -25.55 19.22 -12.94
N SER A 544 -26.53 18.33 -13.07
CA SER A 544 -27.13 17.98 -14.38
C SER A 544 -27.65 19.18 -15.16
N SER A 545 -28.15 20.19 -14.46
CA SER A 545 -28.66 21.45 -15.05
C SER A 545 -27.58 22.50 -15.30
N VAL A 546 -26.31 22.25 -14.90
CA VAL A 546 -25.18 23.14 -15.13
C VAL A 546 -24.42 22.67 -16.38
N GLU A 547 -24.07 23.60 -17.26
CA GLU A 547 -23.28 23.32 -18.45
C GLU A 547 -21.96 22.60 -18.07
N PRO A 548 -21.55 21.50 -18.74
CA PRO A 548 -20.38 20.72 -18.38
C PRO A 548 -19.08 21.53 -18.24
N SER A 549 -18.89 22.56 -19.09
CA SER A 549 -17.73 23.45 -19.07
C SER A 549 -17.64 24.34 -17.82
N LYS A 550 -18.75 24.58 -17.16
CA LYS A 550 -18.87 25.45 -15.97
C LYS A 550 -18.92 24.66 -14.65
N ARG A 551 -18.92 23.32 -14.72
CA ARG A 551 -18.97 22.48 -13.53
C ARG A 551 -17.65 22.54 -12.77
N GLN A 552 -17.71 22.98 -11.52
CA GLN A 552 -16.56 22.93 -10.60
C GLN A 552 -16.12 21.48 -10.37
N SER A 553 -14.82 21.24 -10.42
CA SER A 553 -14.24 19.95 -10.07
C SER A 553 -14.23 19.80 -8.54
N VAL A 554 -14.70 18.67 -8.03
CA VAL A 554 -14.80 18.40 -6.58
C VAL A 554 -14.24 17.03 -6.26
N PHE A 555 -13.37 16.94 -5.24
CA PHE A 555 -12.91 15.68 -4.66
C PHE A 555 -13.45 15.51 -3.24
N ILE A 556 -14.15 14.41 -3.02
CA ILE A 556 -14.73 14.05 -1.73
C ILE A 556 -13.92 12.90 -1.13
N TYR A 557 -13.44 13.09 0.08
CA TYR A 557 -12.68 12.12 0.85
C TYR A 557 -13.50 11.66 2.05
N ILE A 558 -13.61 10.34 2.23
CA ILE A 558 -14.26 9.74 3.39
C ILE A 558 -13.30 8.72 4.00
N ASP A 559 -12.74 9.06 5.16
CA ASP A 559 -11.99 8.09 5.96
C ASP A 559 -12.98 7.28 6.81
N GLU A 560 -12.80 5.95 6.85
CA GLU A 560 -13.75 5.02 7.49
C GLU A 560 -15.20 5.10 6.96
N THR A 561 -15.37 4.96 5.67
CA THR A 561 -16.66 5.03 4.95
C THR A 561 -17.82 4.28 5.64
N PRO A 562 -17.67 3.05 6.15
CA PRO A 562 -18.78 2.34 6.83
C PRO A 562 -19.30 3.01 8.10
N SER A 563 -18.48 3.86 8.71
CA SER A 563 -18.90 4.59 9.93
C SER A 563 -20.02 5.61 9.67
N PHE A 564 -20.22 6.01 8.40
CA PHE A 564 -21.18 7.07 8.03
C PHE A 564 -22.31 6.58 7.14
N LEU A 565 -22.09 5.50 6.40
CA LEU A 565 -23.10 4.96 5.51
C LEU A 565 -24.04 4.04 6.30
N GLY A 566 -24.86 4.62 7.15
CA GLY A 566 -25.96 3.92 7.80
C GLY A 566 -27.16 3.65 6.89
N ILE A 567 -27.07 4.10 5.65
CA ILE A 567 -28.03 3.84 4.59
C ILE A 567 -27.67 2.49 3.98
N PRO A 568 -28.62 1.58 3.76
CA PRO A 568 -28.36 0.39 2.96
C PRO A 568 -27.78 0.83 1.63
N ASN A 569 -26.56 0.54 1.40
CA ASN A 569 -25.61 0.65 0.28
C ASN A 569 -26.09 1.20 -1.09
N ALA A 570 -27.37 1.43 -1.29
CA ALA A 570 -27.98 1.81 -2.55
C ALA A 570 -27.45 3.15 -3.10
N ASN A 571 -27.17 4.11 -2.22
CA ASN A 571 -26.81 5.45 -2.68
C ASN A 571 -25.32 5.63 -3.01
N LEU A 572 -24.40 4.90 -2.36
CA LEU A 572 -22.96 5.03 -2.69
C LEU A 572 -22.63 4.35 -4.02
N ASP A 573 -23.24 3.22 -4.32
CA ASP A 573 -23.07 2.52 -5.60
C ASP A 573 -23.57 3.40 -6.76
N GLU A 574 -24.73 4.00 -6.61
CA GLU A 574 -25.28 4.96 -7.56
C GLU A 574 -24.38 6.20 -7.68
N ALA A 575 -23.89 6.73 -6.56
CA ALA A 575 -22.97 7.86 -6.54
C ALA A 575 -21.68 7.56 -7.31
N LEU A 576 -21.10 6.37 -7.14
CA LEU A 576 -19.92 5.95 -7.88
C LEU A 576 -20.17 5.77 -9.38
N SER A 577 -21.38 5.37 -9.76
CA SER A 577 -21.71 5.19 -11.19
C SER A 577 -21.94 6.51 -11.92
N GLN A 578 -22.52 7.53 -11.26
CA GLN A 578 -22.99 8.75 -11.91
C GLN A 578 -22.12 9.98 -11.68
N SER A 579 -21.39 10.09 -10.56
CA SER A 579 -20.70 11.34 -10.16
C SER A 579 -19.63 11.81 -11.13
N ARG A 580 -19.00 10.89 -11.85
CA ARG A 580 -17.95 11.22 -12.84
C ARG A 580 -18.44 12.24 -13.89
N GLN A 581 -19.67 12.09 -14.39
CA GLN A 581 -20.23 12.98 -15.39
C GLN A 581 -20.43 14.41 -14.85
N PHE A 582 -20.50 14.57 -13.53
CA PHE A 582 -20.67 15.85 -12.83
C PHE A 582 -19.34 16.44 -12.32
N ASN A 583 -18.20 15.96 -12.79
CA ASN A 583 -16.87 16.42 -12.37
C ASN A 583 -16.54 16.12 -10.89
N VAL A 584 -17.15 15.11 -10.29
CA VAL A 584 -16.93 14.74 -8.89
C VAL A 584 -16.17 13.41 -8.78
N GLY A 585 -15.11 13.38 -7.97
CA GLY A 585 -14.33 12.19 -7.63
C GLY A 585 -14.50 11.82 -6.15
N TRP A 586 -14.86 10.56 -5.88
CA TRP A 586 -14.93 10.01 -4.54
C TRP A 586 -13.63 9.30 -4.20
N ASN A 587 -13.08 9.57 -3.02
CA ASN A 587 -11.92 8.92 -2.45
C ASN A 587 -12.33 8.30 -1.12
N ILE A 588 -12.53 6.98 -1.09
CA ILE A 588 -13.23 6.29 0.00
C ILE A 588 -12.34 5.25 0.66
N GLY A 589 -12.31 5.23 2.00
CA GLY A 589 -11.50 4.33 2.80
C GLY A 589 -12.31 3.21 3.45
N PHE A 590 -11.83 1.96 3.35
CA PHE A 590 -12.38 0.80 4.03
C PHE A 590 -11.29 0.06 4.81
N GLN A 591 -11.64 -0.44 5.97
CA GLN A 591 -10.72 -1.26 6.77
C GLN A 591 -10.81 -2.73 6.39
N HIS A 592 -12.01 -3.20 6.06
CA HIS A 592 -12.31 -4.59 5.76
C HIS A 592 -13.27 -4.71 4.56
N LEU A 593 -13.04 -5.70 3.70
CA LEU A 593 -13.96 -6.05 2.62
C LEU A 593 -15.34 -6.50 3.13
N ALA A 594 -15.38 -7.13 4.30
CA ALA A 594 -16.62 -7.55 4.95
C ALA A 594 -17.56 -6.38 5.33
N GLN A 595 -17.04 -5.15 5.38
CA GLN A 595 -17.84 -3.94 5.62
C GLN A 595 -18.67 -3.50 4.41
N MET A 596 -18.41 -4.08 3.24
CA MET A 596 -19.09 -3.76 1.99
C MET A 596 -20.18 -4.79 1.70
N SER A 597 -21.36 -4.32 1.29
CA SER A 597 -22.37 -5.23 0.74
C SER A 597 -21.89 -5.83 -0.60
N PRO A 598 -22.47 -6.95 -1.04
CA PRO A 598 -22.18 -7.50 -2.36
C PRO A 598 -22.39 -6.50 -3.50
N GLN A 599 -23.43 -5.67 -3.42
CA GLN A 599 -23.74 -4.63 -4.42
C GLN A 599 -22.65 -3.56 -4.45
N LEU A 600 -22.22 -3.06 -3.29
CA LEU A 600 -21.15 -2.07 -3.21
C LEU A 600 -19.81 -2.62 -3.71
N LYS A 601 -19.48 -3.88 -3.42
CA LYS A 601 -18.27 -4.53 -3.97
C LYS A 601 -18.30 -4.55 -5.51
N ALA A 602 -19.43 -4.98 -6.08
CA ALA A 602 -19.62 -4.99 -7.53
C ALA A 602 -19.54 -3.58 -8.13
N GLY A 603 -20.15 -2.58 -7.47
CA GLY A 603 -20.09 -1.18 -7.85
C GLY A 603 -18.66 -0.62 -7.83
N ILE A 604 -17.88 -0.93 -6.79
CA ILE A 604 -16.46 -0.54 -6.70
C ILE A 604 -15.64 -1.19 -7.80
N GLU A 605 -15.84 -2.48 -8.08
CA GLU A 605 -15.12 -3.18 -9.16
C GLU A 605 -15.41 -2.57 -10.54
N SER A 606 -16.65 -2.16 -10.78
CA SER A 606 -17.10 -1.64 -12.08
C SER A 606 -16.78 -0.14 -12.27
N ASN A 607 -16.91 0.67 -11.23
CA ASN A 607 -16.93 2.14 -11.33
C ASN A 607 -15.68 2.82 -10.77
N VAL A 608 -14.86 2.13 -9.94
CA VAL A 608 -13.67 2.72 -9.33
C VAL A 608 -12.42 2.29 -10.09
N ALA A 609 -11.78 3.23 -10.76
CA ALA A 609 -10.60 2.96 -11.58
C ALA A 609 -9.31 2.91 -10.74
N ASN A 610 -9.23 3.66 -9.64
CA ASN A 610 -8.03 3.74 -8.83
C ASN A 610 -8.22 2.95 -7.53
N LYS A 611 -7.44 1.89 -7.35
CA LYS A 611 -7.49 1.01 -6.17
C LYS A 611 -6.14 1.00 -5.49
N ILE A 612 -6.12 1.30 -4.20
CA ILE A 612 -4.92 1.34 -3.36
C ILE A 612 -5.12 0.33 -2.25
N VAL A 613 -4.43 -0.80 -2.36
CA VAL A 613 -4.63 -1.96 -1.48
C VAL A 613 -3.38 -2.16 -0.63
N PHE A 614 -3.51 -1.93 0.65
CA PHE A 614 -2.48 -2.19 1.66
C PHE A 614 -2.54 -3.63 2.17
N GLY A 615 -1.72 -3.96 3.18
CA GLY A 615 -1.72 -5.27 3.80
C GLY A 615 -3.11 -5.70 4.29
N LEU A 616 -3.54 -6.89 3.88
CA LEU A 616 -4.83 -7.49 4.17
C LEU A 616 -4.69 -8.71 5.09
N ASN A 617 -5.77 -9.11 5.77
CA ASN A 617 -5.84 -10.42 6.38
C ASN A 617 -5.96 -11.53 5.32
N LEU A 618 -5.79 -12.80 5.74
CA LEU A 618 -5.70 -13.92 4.79
C LEU A 618 -6.96 -14.11 3.94
N ASP A 619 -8.14 -13.91 4.52
CA ASP A 619 -9.41 -14.14 3.80
C ASP A 619 -9.69 -13.01 2.80
N GLU A 620 -9.42 -11.78 3.19
CA GLU A 620 -9.52 -10.61 2.30
C GLU A 620 -8.47 -10.66 1.18
N ALA A 621 -7.26 -11.11 1.48
CA ALA A 621 -6.21 -11.32 0.48
C ALA A 621 -6.63 -12.36 -0.57
N ARG A 622 -7.28 -13.47 -0.14
CA ARG A 622 -7.87 -14.47 -1.07
C ARG A 622 -8.96 -13.88 -1.95
N GLU A 623 -9.80 -13.01 -1.37
CA GLU A 623 -10.87 -12.35 -2.13
C GLU A 623 -10.29 -11.36 -3.14
N MET A 624 -9.35 -10.51 -2.74
CA MET A 624 -8.70 -9.52 -3.61
C MET A 624 -7.90 -10.15 -4.76
N ALA A 625 -7.21 -11.27 -4.50
CA ALA A 625 -6.46 -11.97 -5.54
C ALA A 625 -7.34 -12.45 -6.72
N LYS A 626 -8.66 -12.64 -6.51
CA LYS A 626 -9.58 -12.99 -7.60
C LYS A 626 -9.78 -11.87 -8.63
N TYR A 627 -9.51 -10.63 -8.23
CA TYR A 627 -9.68 -9.43 -9.07
C TYR A 627 -8.38 -8.94 -9.69
N THR A 628 -7.27 -9.67 -9.49
CA THR A 628 -5.95 -9.36 -10.02
C THR A 628 -5.39 -10.54 -10.80
N LEU A 629 -4.75 -10.28 -11.93
CA LEU A 629 -4.20 -11.34 -12.80
C LEU A 629 -2.78 -11.78 -12.38
N GLU A 630 -2.05 -10.92 -11.67
CA GLU A 630 -0.63 -11.12 -11.45
C GLU A 630 -0.21 -11.07 -9.97
N ILE A 631 -1.15 -10.76 -9.06
CA ILE A 631 -0.89 -10.62 -7.62
C ILE A 631 -1.63 -11.71 -6.87
N ASP A 632 -0.88 -12.50 -6.11
CA ASP A 632 -1.41 -13.61 -5.35
C ASP A 632 -1.86 -13.19 -3.94
N LYS A 633 -2.62 -14.04 -3.27
CA LYS A 633 -3.09 -13.78 -1.90
C LYS A 633 -1.94 -13.56 -0.91
N GLU A 634 -0.84 -14.28 -1.09
CA GLU A 634 0.38 -14.15 -0.28
C GLU A 634 1.00 -12.77 -0.41
N ASP A 635 0.91 -12.16 -1.58
CA ASP A 635 1.42 -10.80 -1.83
C ASP A 635 0.66 -9.75 -1.01
N PHE A 636 -0.67 -9.80 -1.01
CA PHE A 636 -1.50 -8.89 -0.21
C PHE A 636 -1.33 -9.10 1.29
N TYR A 637 -1.19 -10.36 1.73
CA TYR A 637 -1.03 -10.70 3.14
C TYR A 637 0.32 -10.26 3.71
N SER A 638 1.38 -10.27 2.90
CA SER A 638 2.76 -10.01 3.32
C SER A 638 3.22 -8.55 3.13
N LEU A 639 2.33 -7.66 2.67
CA LEU A 639 2.67 -6.23 2.50
C LEU A 639 3.11 -5.61 3.83
N PRO A 640 4.30 -5.00 3.89
CA PRO A 640 4.74 -4.23 5.05
C PRO A 640 3.84 -3.00 5.30
N PRO A 641 3.82 -2.44 6.51
CA PRO A 641 3.17 -1.15 6.78
C PRO A 641 3.65 -0.06 5.81
N PHE A 642 2.74 0.77 5.34
CA PHE A 642 2.96 1.86 4.36
C PHE A 642 3.29 1.40 2.94
N TRP A 643 3.22 0.10 2.64
CA TRP A 643 3.30 -0.43 1.29
C TRP A 643 1.91 -0.75 0.77
N ALA A 644 1.68 -0.49 -0.51
CA ALA A 644 0.41 -0.78 -1.15
C ALA A 644 0.59 -1.20 -2.60
N TYR A 645 -0.29 -2.07 -3.08
CA TYR A 645 -0.49 -2.25 -4.51
C TYR A 645 -1.44 -1.17 -5.02
N ILE A 646 -1.05 -0.53 -6.11
CA ILE A 646 -1.80 0.58 -6.70
C ILE A 646 -2.20 0.19 -8.12
N ARG A 647 -3.50 0.11 -8.36
CA ARG A 647 -4.08 0.01 -9.70
C ARG A 647 -4.64 1.38 -10.09
N THR A 648 -4.28 1.88 -11.28
CA THR A 648 -4.81 3.14 -11.81
C THR A 648 -5.36 2.94 -13.22
N GLU A 649 -6.10 3.91 -13.73
CA GLU A 649 -6.62 3.89 -15.11
C GLU A 649 -5.50 3.76 -16.16
N VAL A 650 -4.38 4.40 -15.93
CA VAL A 650 -3.22 4.40 -16.86
C VAL A 650 -2.54 3.04 -16.88
N SER A 651 -2.78 2.23 -15.88
CA SER A 651 -2.24 0.90 -15.76
C SER A 651 -3.28 -0.05 -15.19
N PRO A 652 -3.97 -0.79 -16.05
CA PRO A 652 -5.00 -1.74 -15.64
C PRO A 652 -4.46 -2.91 -14.81
N ASN A 653 -3.16 -3.17 -14.88
CA ASN A 653 -2.47 -4.13 -14.01
C ASN A 653 -2.05 -3.44 -12.71
N ALA A 654 -2.12 -4.13 -11.59
CA ALA A 654 -1.67 -3.58 -10.30
C ALA A 654 -0.15 -3.34 -10.29
N TYR A 655 0.31 -2.30 -9.64
CA TYR A 655 1.72 -1.97 -9.46
C TYR A 655 2.12 -1.91 -8.01
#